data_504a2b25f3eff2ea2998d8c50c44a882
#
_entry.id   504a2b25f3eff2ea2998d8c50c44a882
#
_cell.length_a   1.000
_cell.length_b   1.000
_cell.length_c   1.000
_cell.angle_alpha   90.00
_cell.angle_beta   90.00
_cell.angle_gamma   90.00
#
_symmetry.space_group_name_H-M   'P 1'
#
loop_
_entity.id
_entity.type
_entity.pdbx_description
1 polymer ?
#
loop_
_entity_poly.entity_id
_entity_poly.type
_entity_poly.pdbx_seq_one_letter_code
_entity_poly.pdbx_strand_id
1 'polypeptide(L)'
;MKQRALALAIKRIIWAELALSAAIAIPAFAQSQPAAADTAAGTTTESKPAAAAAAPASSTAATPATATGNGNVAQLKKFEVTGSLIRSADKVGFNQVQTVSQKDIQNSGASTVADFLRTTSANSANSWGEGQSANFAAGAAGIALRGLSEKYTLVLVDGQRVAPFAFFSNSVDSFFDLNTLPLNSIDRIEIVKAGAVSQYGSDAVAGVVNIITKHDFQGLQLDGSLGSALTGGNGDGTYKFGVLGGFGDLNSDRFNVTAAASYYKSNGFTLADRDSTRNQDFTQQPGGLSLLSPSYWNMPDGTAQPLMGCPPGSSVHPAGTNSIASAGVTGGAVCGTNTAESLSILPLTERLNAKLHADFKVNDATTAFGDFLISSNTSTSNQGVNVVGNPQTPTLVYNPQTKQLSPFNTVVPASNQYNPFGVDTPLTYTFPNAVAEETYATFWRASTGIKGSFNLPNGEWDWATSVSHSQSTVSNEYSNELNAGALNNIYQNGTYNFSNPAATPNGSVGLYTSANNLAISKLDTVDATLATPELFHLPAGDVGLGFGAQFTHQSEIMTPGGGFADGTVINPNLQTVNGQRNVAAVYYQLDIPIIRNLTFSQSGRYDHYSDVGGAFSPRFALRYQPVSALTMYTSYNRGFRAPTFVEDSNSRTLGIQVDQATGQNYTSITEGNPDLKAERTRNLDIGFQVSPTRTTDVGLEWYKIRVDNVIGQGAPSSTVVDPTTGQTLYVNIPYANLGYLDTNGFEGTLRQSLPTAVGMFTLSGDWAYVNSFKLGLPGGAPVNGAGNNYTITQPFGGSFPRWKGNTTLDWNYHKFDAALTWQFTGPYAQNLASQPSRVGSYSQFNLMMTYTGFKHWTIYGGIDNIFNRIPPYDPIFANGTLDQTGYDTSVYTYIGRFAQVGATYKF
;
A
#
# COMPACT_ATOMS: atom_id res chain seq x y z
N MET A 1 2.31 18.39 23.25
CA MET A 1 3.67 18.85 23.53
C MET A 1 4.68 17.75 23.84
N LYS A 2 4.38 16.77 24.71
CA LYS A 2 5.33 15.69 25.04
C LYS A 2 5.60 14.73 23.88
N GLN A 3 4.62 14.45 23.03
CA GLN A 3 4.77 13.57 21.86
C GLN A 3 5.51 14.22 20.69
N ARG A 4 5.30 15.53 20.44
CA ARG A 4 6.16 16.28 19.50
C ARG A 4 7.62 16.30 19.96
N ALA A 5 7.84 16.39 21.26
CA ALA A 5 9.19 16.28 21.84
C ALA A 5 9.74 14.86 21.65
N LEU A 6 8.89 13.81 21.74
CA LEU A 6 9.28 12.42 21.51
C LEU A 6 9.57 12.17 20.01
N ALA A 7 8.71 12.60 19.10
CA ALA A 7 8.93 12.50 17.66
C ALA A 7 10.16 13.31 17.19
N LEU A 8 10.37 14.50 17.74
CA LEU A 8 11.60 15.28 17.54
C LEU A 8 12.82 14.62 18.16
N ALA A 9 12.67 13.99 19.33
CA ALA A 9 13.73 13.21 19.97
C ALA A 9 14.08 11.97 19.14
N ILE A 10 13.07 11.26 18.63
CA ILE A 10 13.25 10.11 17.73
C ILE A 10 13.92 10.55 16.42
N LYS A 11 13.46 11.65 15.78
CA LYS A 11 14.18 12.24 14.62
C LYS A 11 15.64 12.56 14.95
N ARG A 12 15.90 13.16 16.10
CA ARG A 12 17.28 13.49 16.54
C ARG A 12 18.11 12.25 16.85
N ILE A 13 17.51 11.21 17.43
CA ILE A 13 18.18 9.92 17.69
C ILE A 13 18.49 9.23 16.37
N ILE A 14 17.55 9.17 15.42
CA ILE A 14 17.78 8.61 14.09
C ILE A 14 18.90 9.34 13.35
N TRP A 15 18.93 10.68 13.40
CA TRP A 15 20.01 11.46 12.82
C TRP A 15 21.36 11.30 13.56
N ALA A 16 21.31 11.15 14.88
CA ALA A 16 22.50 10.93 15.69
C ALA A 16 23.05 9.49 15.48
N GLU A 17 22.18 8.49 15.36
CA GLU A 17 22.57 7.10 15.08
C GLU A 17 23.07 6.93 13.63
N LEU A 18 22.44 7.61 12.65
CA LEU A 18 22.94 7.67 11.27
C LEU A 18 24.31 8.37 11.18
N ALA A 19 24.50 9.45 11.93
CA ALA A 19 25.79 10.16 12.02
C ALA A 19 26.83 9.32 12.75
N LEU A 20 26.44 8.60 13.80
CA LEU A 20 27.33 7.70 14.55
C LEU A 20 27.69 6.45 13.75
N SER A 21 26.72 5.88 13.00
CA SER A 21 26.96 4.76 12.09
C SER A 21 27.88 5.14 10.94
N ALA A 22 27.74 6.35 10.39
CA ALA A 22 28.67 6.89 9.39
C ALA A 22 30.06 7.17 9.97
N ALA A 23 30.16 7.54 11.24
CA ALA A 23 31.42 7.77 11.92
C ALA A 23 32.14 6.47 12.32
N ILE A 24 31.39 5.39 12.55
CA ILE A 24 31.95 4.04 12.87
C ILE A 24 32.39 3.30 11.60
N ALA A 25 31.89 3.69 10.41
CA ALA A 25 32.26 3.09 9.12
C ALA A 25 33.56 3.63 8.52
N ILE A 26 34.27 4.53 9.22
CA ILE A 26 35.64 4.92 8.84
C ILE A 26 36.60 4.02 9.62
N PRO A 27 37.20 2.97 9.00
CA PRO A 27 38.20 2.19 9.69
C PRO A 27 39.42 3.07 9.94
N ALA A 28 39.94 2.96 11.13
CA ALA A 28 41.23 3.49 11.57
C ALA A 28 42.36 3.01 10.67
N PHE A 29 42.60 3.72 9.58
CA PHE A 29 43.83 3.64 8.80
C PHE A 29 44.55 5.00 8.87
N ALA A 30 44.89 5.43 10.08
CA ALA A 30 45.82 6.53 10.29
C ALA A 30 46.35 6.45 11.72
N GLN A 31 47.29 5.55 11.93
CA GLN A 31 48.36 5.74 12.94
C GLN A 31 49.41 4.64 12.81
N SER A 32 50.45 4.99 12.05
CA SER A 32 51.83 4.68 12.44
C SER A 32 52.77 5.46 11.52
N GLN A 33 53.18 6.65 11.95
CA GLN A 33 54.46 7.22 11.55
C GLN A 33 55.43 6.82 12.64
N PRO A 34 56.65 6.39 12.25
CA PRO A 34 57.85 6.74 12.97
C PRO A 34 58.71 7.70 12.16
N ALA A 35 59.39 8.51 12.91
CA ALA A 35 60.17 9.66 12.54
C ALA A 35 61.37 9.39 11.64
N ALA A 36 61.80 10.49 11.06
CA ALA A 36 62.89 10.76 10.18
C ALA A 36 64.27 10.15 10.53
N ALA A 37 65.02 9.84 9.49
CA ALA A 37 66.45 10.19 9.40
C ALA A 37 66.92 10.16 7.95
N ASP A 38 67.49 11.23 7.61
CA ASP A 38 68.41 11.73 6.60
C ASP A 38 69.15 10.82 5.63
N THR A 39 69.36 11.42 4.48
CA THR A 39 70.51 11.54 3.58
C THR A 39 70.64 10.64 2.35
N ALA A 40 70.71 11.40 1.24
CA ALA A 40 71.70 11.31 0.13
C ALA A 40 71.37 10.47 -1.08
N ALA A 41 71.11 11.19 -2.14
CA ALA A 41 71.66 11.16 -3.49
C ALA A 41 71.99 9.81 -4.22
N GLY A 42 71.41 9.69 -5.41
CA GLY A 42 71.91 8.74 -6.43
C GLY A 42 70.96 8.70 -7.66
N THR A 43 71.36 9.45 -8.66
CA THR A 43 70.93 9.48 -10.05
C THR A 43 70.83 8.15 -10.74
N THR A 44 69.86 7.98 -11.61
CA THR A 44 69.87 7.71 -13.07
C THR A 44 68.88 6.66 -13.57
N THR A 45 68.21 7.09 -14.59
CA THR A 45 67.77 6.49 -15.88
C THR A 45 66.69 5.44 -15.92
N GLU A 46 65.61 5.94 -16.57
CA GLU A 46 64.81 5.36 -17.66
C GLU A 46 64.56 3.85 -17.76
N SER A 47 63.30 3.51 -17.69
CA SER A 47 62.62 2.94 -18.88
C SER A 47 61.11 2.71 -18.58
N LYS A 48 60.29 3.28 -19.46
CA LYS A 48 58.85 3.05 -19.57
C LYS A 48 58.60 1.68 -20.25
N PRO A 49 57.60 0.92 -19.83
CA PRO A 49 56.60 0.56 -20.83
C PRO A 49 55.13 0.77 -20.39
N ALA A 50 54.44 1.19 -21.35
CA ALA A 50 53.03 1.25 -21.65
C ALA A 50 51.97 0.74 -20.67
N ALA A 51 51.03 1.67 -20.35
CA ALA A 51 49.74 1.45 -19.76
C ALA A 51 48.86 0.55 -20.64
N ALA A 52 48.31 -0.51 -20.09
CA ALA A 52 47.14 -1.17 -20.57
C ALA A 52 45.95 -0.62 -19.80
N ALA A 53 45.10 0.10 -20.49
CA ALA A 53 43.84 0.61 -19.96
C ALA A 53 42.88 -0.55 -19.68
N ALA A 54 42.48 -0.70 -18.43
CA ALA A 54 41.36 -1.54 -18.08
C ALA A 54 40.05 -0.79 -18.39
N ALA A 55 39.27 -1.33 -19.30
CA ALA A 55 37.94 -0.87 -19.62
C ALA A 55 36.96 -1.25 -18.48
N PRO A 56 35.96 -0.43 -18.21
CA PRO A 56 34.96 -0.76 -17.21
C PRO A 56 34.10 -1.93 -17.67
N ALA A 57 33.89 -2.90 -16.78
CA ALA A 57 33.00 -4.02 -17.01
C ALA A 57 31.54 -3.50 -17.09
N SER A 58 31.01 -3.45 -18.30
CA SER A 58 29.57 -3.36 -18.55
C SER A 58 28.96 -4.72 -18.18
N SER A 59 27.87 -4.70 -17.43
CA SER A 59 27.01 -5.86 -17.20
C SER A 59 26.40 -6.32 -18.52
N THR A 60 27.09 -7.18 -19.22
CA THR A 60 26.62 -7.86 -20.43
C THR A 60 25.81 -9.08 -20.02
N ALA A 61 24.56 -9.10 -20.50
CA ALA A 61 23.81 -10.32 -20.65
C ALA A 61 24.70 -11.41 -21.29
N ALA A 62 24.74 -12.57 -20.67
CA ALA A 62 25.58 -13.69 -21.09
C ALA A 62 25.36 -14.03 -22.58
N THR A 63 26.37 -13.82 -23.38
CA THR A 63 26.45 -14.31 -24.77
C THR A 63 26.75 -15.81 -24.72
N PRO A 64 26.03 -16.68 -25.46
CA PRO A 64 26.32 -18.10 -25.47
C PRO A 64 27.60 -18.36 -26.22
N ALA A 65 28.52 -19.07 -25.54
CA ALA A 65 29.69 -19.59 -26.18
C ALA A 65 29.35 -20.61 -27.29
N THR A 66 29.90 -20.41 -28.47
CA THR A 66 29.91 -21.37 -29.58
C THR A 66 30.62 -22.65 -29.14
N ALA A 67 29.88 -23.74 -29.13
CA ALA A 67 30.40 -25.07 -28.81
C ALA A 67 31.35 -25.55 -29.91
N THR A 68 32.64 -25.69 -29.59
CA THR A 68 33.54 -26.60 -30.28
C THR A 68 34.17 -27.52 -29.25
N GLY A 69 33.70 -28.79 -29.25
CA GLY A 69 34.39 -30.00 -28.86
C GLY A 69 34.86 -30.23 -27.42
N ASN A 70 34.21 -31.17 -26.84
CA ASN A 70 34.43 -31.98 -25.66
C ASN A 70 33.53 -31.66 -24.43
N GLY A 71 32.54 -32.46 -24.31
CA GLY A 71 31.92 -33.11 -23.17
C GLY A 71 31.73 -32.41 -21.81
N ASN A 72 31.78 -31.10 -21.68
CA ASN A 72 31.29 -30.40 -20.48
C ASN A 72 29.98 -29.70 -20.80
N VAL A 73 28.89 -30.30 -20.36
CA VAL A 73 27.58 -29.65 -20.31
C VAL A 73 27.74 -28.39 -19.44
N ALA A 74 27.62 -27.21 -20.02
CA ALA A 74 27.61 -25.97 -19.26
C ALA A 74 26.45 -26.05 -18.26
N GLN A 75 26.75 -26.25 -16.98
CA GLN A 75 25.75 -26.17 -15.91
C GLN A 75 25.30 -24.71 -15.83
N LEU A 76 24.03 -24.48 -16.18
CA LEU A 76 23.37 -23.21 -15.95
C LEU A 76 23.36 -22.95 -14.45
N LYS A 77 23.76 -21.74 -14.03
CA LYS A 77 23.65 -21.35 -12.61
C LYS A 77 22.20 -21.52 -12.16
N LYS A 78 22.00 -22.39 -11.16
CA LYS A 78 20.71 -22.54 -10.47
C LYS A 78 20.43 -21.23 -9.69
N PHE A 79 19.24 -20.70 -9.77
CA PHE A 79 18.83 -19.48 -9.06
C PHE A 79 17.60 -19.74 -8.20
N GLU A 80 17.46 -18.98 -7.15
CA GLU A 80 16.33 -19.01 -6.25
C GLU A 80 15.18 -18.21 -6.87
N VAL A 81 13.99 -18.80 -6.92
CA VAL A 81 12.78 -18.17 -7.46
C VAL A 81 11.75 -18.11 -6.35
N THR A 82 11.13 -16.94 -6.16
CA THR A 82 10.02 -16.81 -5.21
C THR A 82 8.92 -17.81 -5.56
N GLY A 83 8.43 -18.56 -4.56
CA GLY A 83 7.41 -19.60 -4.77
C GLY A 83 7.96 -21.02 -4.93
N SER A 84 9.27 -21.24 -4.74
CA SER A 84 9.88 -22.58 -4.68
C SER A 84 10.95 -22.64 -3.59
N LEU A 85 11.00 -23.75 -2.86
CA LEU A 85 12.08 -24.08 -1.92
C LEU A 85 13.32 -24.64 -2.63
N ILE A 86 13.12 -25.20 -3.82
CA ILE A 86 14.13 -25.93 -4.58
C ILE A 86 14.67 -25.00 -5.66
N ARG A 87 15.98 -24.75 -5.68
CA ARG A 87 16.64 -23.98 -6.73
C ARG A 87 16.52 -24.68 -8.08
N SER A 88 16.10 -23.93 -9.10
CA SER A 88 15.91 -24.44 -10.46
C SER A 88 16.71 -23.63 -11.47
N ALA A 89 17.15 -24.28 -12.55
CA ALA A 89 17.67 -23.61 -13.73
C ALA A 89 16.56 -23.26 -14.75
N ASP A 90 15.34 -23.64 -14.48
CA ASP A 90 14.19 -23.44 -15.37
C ASP A 90 13.69 -21.98 -15.27
N LYS A 91 13.53 -21.32 -16.42
CA LYS A 91 13.01 -19.96 -16.53
C LYS A 91 11.56 -19.82 -16.05
N VAL A 92 10.76 -20.87 -16.21
CA VAL A 92 9.34 -20.94 -15.86
C VAL A 92 9.14 -22.09 -14.89
N GLY A 93 8.68 -21.77 -13.68
CA GLY A 93 8.36 -22.73 -12.64
C GLY A 93 6.96 -23.36 -12.80
N PHE A 94 6.37 -23.77 -11.68
CA PHE A 94 5.00 -24.29 -11.61
C PHE A 94 3.93 -23.22 -11.54
N ASN A 95 4.30 -21.94 -11.46
CA ASN A 95 3.45 -20.75 -11.50
C ASN A 95 4.10 -19.69 -12.35
N GLN A 96 3.29 -18.77 -12.84
CA GLN A 96 3.82 -17.54 -13.41
C GLN A 96 4.38 -16.65 -12.29
N VAL A 97 5.63 -16.27 -12.40
CA VAL A 97 6.27 -15.24 -11.58
C VAL A 97 6.53 -14.04 -12.48
N GLN A 98 5.86 -12.95 -12.17
CA GLN A 98 6.11 -11.67 -12.85
C GLN A 98 7.30 -11.00 -12.18
N THR A 99 8.40 -10.89 -12.89
CA THR A 99 9.59 -10.18 -12.41
C THR A 99 9.61 -8.77 -12.97
N VAL A 100 9.66 -7.80 -12.10
CA VAL A 100 9.78 -6.38 -12.41
C VAL A 100 11.19 -5.93 -12.07
N SER A 101 11.93 -5.47 -13.07
CA SER A 101 13.29 -4.97 -12.88
C SER A 101 13.30 -3.51 -12.42
N GLN A 102 14.42 -3.04 -11.90
CA GLN A 102 14.61 -1.61 -11.58
C GLN A 102 14.41 -0.72 -12.82
N LYS A 103 14.80 -1.20 -14.03
CA LYS A 103 14.56 -0.47 -15.28
C LYS A 103 13.06 -0.31 -15.56
N ASP A 104 12.26 -1.35 -15.33
CA ASP A 104 10.80 -1.29 -15.55
C ASP A 104 10.15 -0.26 -14.61
N ILE A 105 10.59 -0.19 -13.35
CA ILE A 105 10.14 0.82 -12.38
C ILE A 105 10.53 2.23 -12.86
N GLN A 106 11.77 2.43 -13.30
CA GLN A 106 12.24 3.72 -13.79
C GLN A 106 11.50 4.15 -15.05
N ASN A 107 11.28 3.23 -16.00
CA ASN A 107 10.57 3.49 -17.27
C ASN A 107 9.07 3.77 -17.07
N SER A 108 8.49 3.34 -15.94
CA SER A 108 7.08 3.65 -15.64
C SER A 108 6.85 5.09 -15.21
N GLY A 109 7.91 5.82 -14.79
CA GLY A 109 7.78 7.15 -14.21
C GLY A 109 7.34 7.17 -12.74
N ALA A 110 7.03 6.03 -12.16
CA ALA A 110 6.51 5.93 -10.80
C ALA A 110 7.45 6.57 -9.77
N SER A 111 6.87 7.31 -8.86
CA SER A 111 7.60 8.02 -7.82
C SER A 111 7.98 7.14 -6.64
N THR A 112 7.18 6.11 -6.37
CA THR A 112 7.35 5.16 -5.27
C THR A 112 7.12 3.73 -5.75
N VAL A 113 7.48 2.75 -4.92
CA VAL A 113 7.16 1.32 -5.17
C VAL A 113 5.64 1.11 -5.22
N ALA A 114 4.92 1.77 -4.34
CA ALA A 114 3.47 1.70 -4.28
C ALA A 114 2.83 2.22 -5.57
N ASP A 115 3.26 3.40 -6.07
CA ASP A 115 2.76 3.96 -7.34
C ASP A 115 2.99 2.99 -8.50
N PHE A 116 4.18 2.40 -8.58
CA PHE A 116 4.48 1.41 -9.61
C PHE A 116 3.54 0.20 -9.53
N LEU A 117 3.44 -0.43 -8.35
CA LEU A 117 2.63 -1.63 -8.16
C LEU A 117 1.14 -1.38 -8.41
N ARG A 118 0.64 -0.19 -8.10
CA ARG A 118 -0.75 0.22 -8.41
C ARG A 118 -1.02 0.27 -9.92
N THR A 119 -0.02 0.48 -10.77
CA THR A 119 -0.18 0.47 -12.24
C THR A 119 -0.22 -0.94 -12.82
N THR A 120 0.28 -1.96 -12.13
CA THR A 120 0.31 -3.34 -12.63
C THR A 120 -1.09 -3.92 -12.82
N SER A 121 -1.25 -4.82 -13.79
CA SER A 121 -2.54 -5.48 -14.04
C SER A 121 -2.98 -6.39 -12.90
N ALA A 122 -2.03 -6.96 -12.17
CA ALA A 122 -2.29 -7.78 -10.99
C ALA A 122 -3.03 -7.02 -9.89
N ASN A 123 -2.82 -5.71 -9.79
CA ASN A 123 -3.60 -4.80 -8.95
C ASN A 123 -4.86 -4.34 -9.71
N SER A 124 -5.89 -5.15 -9.73
CA SER A 124 -7.11 -4.82 -10.48
C SER A 124 -8.03 -3.81 -9.78
N ALA A 125 -8.03 -3.77 -8.44
CA ALA A 125 -8.81 -2.85 -7.60
C ALA A 125 -8.38 -2.92 -6.12
N ASN A 126 -8.94 -2.08 -5.27
CA ASN A 126 -8.89 -2.14 -3.80
C ASN A 126 -7.51 -1.98 -3.15
N SER A 127 -6.52 -1.39 -3.80
CA SER A 127 -5.26 -1.09 -3.13
C SER A 127 -5.33 0.24 -2.38
N TRP A 128 -4.96 0.22 -1.13
CA TRP A 128 -4.81 1.42 -0.31
C TRP A 128 -3.68 2.32 -0.84
N GLY A 129 -3.90 3.61 -0.88
CA GLY A 129 -2.93 4.59 -1.35
C GLY A 129 -2.93 5.85 -0.51
N GLU A 130 -1.90 6.66 -0.68
CA GLU A 130 -1.69 7.89 0.09
C GLU A 130 -2.83 8.91 -0.05
N GLY A 131 -3.54 8.91 -1.19
CA GLY A 131 -4.71 9.77 -1.41
C GLY A 131 -5.95 9.34 -0.62
N GLN A 132 -5.92 8.23 0.08
CA GLN A 132 -7.00 7.77 0.95
C GLN A 132 -6.73 8.18 2.41
N SER A 133 -6.43 9.45 2.64
CA SER A 133 -5.95 9.99 3.92
C SER A 133 -7.04 10.13 4.99
N ALA A 134 -8.33 10.06 4.65
CA ALA A 134 -9.44 10.23 5.59
C ALA A 134 -9.69 8.99 6.49
N ASN A 135 -8.67 8.19 6.77
CA ASN A 135 -8.75 6.94 7.53
C ASN A 135 -7.52 6.76 8.40
N PHE A 136 -7.56 5.80 9.33
CA PHE A 136 -6.48 5.52 10.29
C PHE A 136 -5.11 5.24 9.66
N ALA A 137 -5.05 4.68 8.45
CA ALA A 137 -3.80 4.36 7.76
C ALA A 137 -3.32 5.49 6.82
N ALA A 138 -3.51 6.76 7.21
CA ALA A 138 -3.09 7.92 6.43
C ALA A 138 -1.59 7.90 6.09
N GLY A 139 -1.24 8.31 4.88
CA GLY A 139 0.15 8.40 4.41
C GLY A 139 0.85 7.08 4.11
N ALA A 140 0.19 5.93 4.32
CA ALA A 140 0.70 4.61 3.97
C ALA A 140 0.15 4.12 2.62
N ALA A 141 0.80 3.10 2.03
CA ALA A 141 0.34 2.49 0.79
C ALA A 141 0.54 0.97 0.78
N GLY A 142 -0.53 0.25 0.44
CA GLY A 142 -0.58 -1.21 0.33
C GLY A 142 -0.73 -1.70 -1.11
N ILE A 143 -0.83 -3.00 -1.27
CA ILE A 143 -1.10 -3.67 -2.55
C ILE A 143 -2.14 -4.77 -2.37
N ALA A 144 -3.17 -4.74 -3.19
CA ALA A 144 -4.21 -5.75 -3.28
C ALA A 144 -4.15 -6.46 -4.65
N LEU A 145 -3.88 -7.75 -4.68
CA LEU A 145 -3.82 -8.51 -5.92
C LEU A 145 -5.20 -9.05 -6.31
N ARG A 146 -5.50 -9.08 -7.62
CA ARG A 146 -6.71 -9.68 -8.21
C ARG A 146 -8.03 -9.12 -7.67
N GLY A 147 -8.03 -7.87 -7.18
CA GLY A 147 -9.20 -7.22 -6.60
C GLY A 147 -9.61 -7.72 -5.21
N LEU A 148 -8.86 -8.64 -4.64
CA LEU A 148 -8.96 -9.01 -3.23
C LEU A 148 -8.30 -7.90 -2.39
N SER A 149 -8.75 -7.68 -1.14
CA SER A 149 -8.15 -6.63 -0.31
C SER A 149 -6.71 -6.97 0.13
N GLU A 150 -6.00 -6.00 0.72
CA GLU A 150 -4.59 -6.14 1.10
C GLU A 150 -4.34 -7.33 2.03
N LYS A 151 -5.26 -7.65 2.94
CA LYS A 151 -5.15 -8.80 3.88
C LYS A 151 -5.05 -10.18 3.20
N TYR A 152 -5.28 -10.25 1.88
CA TYR A 152 -5.12 -11.47 1.07
C TYR A 152 -3.82 -11.49 0.26
N THR A 153 -3.01 -10.43 0.33
CA THR A 153 -1.74 -10.29 -0.39
C THR A 153 -0.57 -10.25 0.59
N LEU A 154 0.29 -11.25 0.52
CA LEU A 154 1.49 -11.27 1.36
C LEU A 154 2.61 -10.45 0.72
N VAL A 155 3.17 -9.50 1.45
CA VAL A 155 4.39 -8.79 1.06
C VAL A 155 5.58 -9.36 1.83
N LEU A 156 6.66 -9.63 1.11
CA LEU A 156 7.94 -10.08 1.65
C LEU A 156 9.04 -9.08 1.31
N VAL A 157 10.02 -8.96 2.18
CA VAL A 157 11.29 -8.26 1.91
C VAL A 157 12.42 -9.26 2.01
N ASP A 158 13.14 -9.44 0.90
CA ASP A 158 14.21 -10.45 0.76
C ASP A 158 13.76 -11.87 1.18
N GLY A 159 12.51 -12.24 0.78
CA GLY A 159 11.92 -13.54 1.06
C GLY A 159 11.36 -13.73 2.47
N GLN A 160 11.44 -12.76 3.35
CA GLN A 160 11.00 -12.85 4.74
C GLN A 160 9.78 -11.99 5.01
N ARG A 161 8.89 -12.47 5.89
CA ARG A 161 7.76 -11.69 6.40
C ARG A 161 8.22 -10.47 7.19
N VAL A 162 7.42 -9.42 7.17
CA VAL A 162 7.65 -8.15 7.87
C VAL A 162 6.41 -7.76 8.67
N ALA A 163 6.59 -6.98 9.74
CA ALA A 163 5.47 -6.46 10.51
C ALA A 163 4.56 -5.60 9.62
N PRO A 164 3.24 -5.76 9.69
CA PRO A 164 2.31 -4.90 8.98
C PRO A 164 2.38 -3.46 9.50
N PHE A 165 1.86 -2.53 8.72
CA PHE A 165 1.58 -1.18 9.18
C PHE A 165 0.68 -1.24 10.41
N ALA A 166 0.95 -0.42 11.43
CA ALA A 166 0.32 -0.59 12.73
C ALA A 166 -1.17 -0.21 12.77
N PHE A 167 -1.68 0.54 11.79
CA PHE A 167 -3.12 0.74 11.57
C PHE A 167 -3.61 -0.05 10.35
N PHE A 168 -4.89 -0.38 10.34
CA PHE A 168 -5.53 -1.12 9.26
C PHE A 168 -6.04 -0.17 8.16
N SER A 169 -5.85 -0.53 6.89
CA SER A 169 -6.57 0.10 5.80
C SER A 169 -8.06 -0.28 5.87
N ASN A 170 -8.94 0.64 5.45
CA ASN A 170 -10.40 0.46 5.61
C ASN A 170 -10.83 -0.01 7.02
N SER A 171 -10.02 0.28 8.03
CA SER A 171 -10.24 -0.11 9.44
C SER A 171 -10.22 -1.63 9.70
N VAL A 172 -9.87 -2.48 8.74
CA VAL A 172 -9.92 -3.96 8.86
C VAL A 172 -8.79 -4.70 8.18
N ASP A 173 -8.18 -4.14 7.13
CA ASP A 173 -7.22 -4.84 6.30
C ASP A 173 -5.78 -4.60 6.78
N SER A 174 -5.11 -5.67 7.20
CA SER A 174 -3.69 -5.65 7.56
C SER A 174 -2.83 -5.66 6.30
N PHE A 175 -1.82 -4.80 6.22
CA PHE A 175 -0.94 -4.65 5.07
C PHE A 175 0.45 -4.15 5.47
N PHE A 176 1.44 -4.33 4.61
CA PHE A 176 2.76 -3.74 4.75
C PHE A 176 2.83 -2.41 3.99
N ASP A 177 3.35 -1.36 4.62
CA ASP A 177 3.55 -0.07 3.94
C ASP A 177 4.73 -0.13 2.97
N LEU A 178 4.43 -0.14 1.68
CA LEU A 178 5.41 -0.20 0.58
C LEU A 178 6.33 1.01 0.53
N ASN A 179 5.99 2.09 1.21
CA ASN A 179 6.77 3.33 1.25
C ASN A 179 7.96 3.26 2.23
N THR A 180 8.11 2.16 2.98
CA THR A 180 9.19 1.97 3.96
C THR A 180 10.54 1.62 3.33
N LEU A 181 10.56 1.29 2.03
CA LEU A 181 11.77 0.82 1.35
C LEU A 181 12.45 1.93 0.54
N PRO A 182 13.78 2.11 0.65
CA PRO A 182 14.53 2.99 -0.25
C PRO A 182 14.45 2.47 -1.69
N LEU A 183 13.85 3.24 -2.60
CA LEU A 183 13.65 2.81 -3.99
C LEU A 183 14.97 2.44 -4.70
N ASN A 184 16.07 3.13 -4.39
CA ASN A 184 17.39 2.87 -4.94
C ASN A 184 18.05 1.57 -4.41
N SER A 185 17.54 1.02 -3.31
CA SER A 185 17.99 -0.28 -2.76
C SER A 185 17.33 -1.48 -3.44
N ILE A 186 16.28 -1.29 -4.23
CA ILE A 186 15.55 -2.39 -4.85
C ILE A 186 16.32 -2.90 -6.07
N ASP A 187 16.50 -4.22 -6.14
CA ASP A 187 17.03 -4.91 -7.32
C ASP A 187 15.89 -5.26 -8.28
N ARG A 188 14.87 -5.94 -7.74
CA ARG A 188 13.68 -6.35 -8.48
C ARG A 188 12.50 -6.64 -7.55
N ILE A 189 11.32 -6.72 -8.12
CA ILE A 189 10.11 -7.17 -7.44
C ILE A 189 9.61 -8.43 -8.14
N GLU A 190 9.34 -9.48 -7.39
CA GLU A 190 8.76 -10.73 -7.89
C GLU A 190 7.33 -10.87 -7.39
N ILE A 191 6.38 -10.94 -8.32
CA ILE A 191 4.96 -11.12 -8.01
C ILE A 191 4.59 -12.55 -8.38
N VAL A 192 4.32 -13.37 -7.36
CA VAL A 192 3.80 -14.72 -7.52
C VAL A 192 2.29 -14.63 -7.46
N LYS A 193 1.65 -14.87 -8.57
CA LYS A 193 0.20 -14.83 -8.71
C LYS A 193 -0.33 -16.23 -8.36
N ALA A 194 -1.14 -16.33 -7.32
CA ALA A 194 -1.76 -17.54 -6.79
C ALA A 194 -0.85 -18.65 -6.23
N GLY A 195 -1.44 -19.61 -5.56
CA GLY A 195 -0.80 -20.88 -5.18
C GLY A 195 0.28 -20.85 -4.12
N ALA A 196 0.58 -19.73 -3.50
CA ALA A 196 1.73 -19.57 -2.61
C ALA A 196 1.47 -19.91 -1.12
N VAL A 197 0.22 -20.20 -0.73
CA VAL A 197 -0.16 -20.49 0.66
C VAL A 197 0.57 -21.72 1.21
N SER A 198 0.79 -22.75 0.40
CA SER A 198 1.51 -23.97 0.82
C SER A 198 2.99 -23.74 1.16
N GLN A 199 3.54 -22.58 0.83
CA GLN A 199 4.93 -22.25 1.09
C GLN A 199 5.04 -21.13 2.14
N TYR A 200 4.21 -20.10 2.01
CA TYR A 200 4.30 -18.91 2.84
C TYR A 200 3.25 -18.82 3.95
N GLY A 201 2.22 -19.70 3.96
CA GLY A 201 1.17 -19.71 4.99
C GLY A 201 0.08 -18.67 4.75
N SER A 202 -0.62 -18.28 5.82
CA SER A 202 -1.71 -17.30 5.82
C SER A 202 -1.35 -16.03 5.03
N ASP A 203 -2.37 -15.35 4.50
CA ASP A 203 -2.31 -14.08 3.77
C ASP A 203 -1.84 -14.17 2.31
N ALA A 204 -1.14 -15.26 1.91
CA ALA A 204 -0.72 -15.50 0.52
C ALA A 204 -1.86 -16.08 -0.36
N VAL A 205 -3.08 -15.60 -0.20
CA VAL A 205 -4.29 -16.11 -0.86
C VAL A 205 -4.40 -15.60 -2.29
N ALA A 206 -4.29 -14.28 -2.48
CA ALA A 206 -4.31 -13.63 -3.80
C ALA A 206 -2.96 -13.74 -4.50
N GLY A 207 -1.89 -13.85 -3.74
CA GLY A 207 -0.52 -13.96 -4.21
C GLY A 207 0.50 -13.44 -3.21
N VAL A 208 1.75 -13.35 -3.66
CA VAL A 208 2.89 -12.84 -2.90
C VAL A 208 3.62 -11.78 -3.72
N VAL A 209 3.97 -10.69 -3.08
CA VAL A 209 4.85 -9.65 -3.62
C VAL A 209 6.16 -9.70 -2.83
N ASN A 210 7.23 -10.20 -3.44
CA ASN A 210 8.53 -10.26 -2.82
C ASN A 210 9.42 -9.14 -3.37
N ILE A 211 9.81 -8.22 -2.50
CA ILE A 211 10.68 -7.10 -2.84
C ILE A 211 12.11 -7.51 -2.51
N ILE A 212 12.90 -7.72 -3.55
CA ILE A 212 14.28 -8.17 -3.44
C ILE A 212 15.18 -6.96 -3.54
N THR A 213 16.01 -6.77 -2.55
CA THR A 213 16.92 -5.63 -2.46
C THR A 213 18.29 -5.97 -3.05
N LYS A 214 19.08 -4.95 -3.32
CA LYS A 214 20.44 -5.11 -3.83
C LYS A 214 21.36 -5.66 -2.75
N HIS A 215 22.04 -6.72 -3.12
CA HIS A 215 23.15 -7.34 -2.40
C HIS A 215 24.40 -7.26 -3.30
N ASP A 216 25.57 -7.33 -2.73
CA ASP A 216 26.84 -7.35 -3.47
C ASP A 216 27.05 -6.14 -4.40
N PHE A 217 26.59 -4.95 -3.96
CA PHE A 217 26.84 -3.71 -4.68
C PHE A 217 28.28 -3.22 -4.39
N GLN A 218 28.94 -2.64 -5.40
CA GLN A 218 30.27 -2.06 -5.28
C GLN A 218 30.29 -0.64 -5.87
N GLY A 219 30.96 0.28 -5.18
CA GLY A 219 31.05 1.69 -5.56
C GLY A 219 30.02 2.57 -4.86
N LEU A 220 29.85 3.77 -5.37
CA LEU A 220 28.93 4.77 -4.84
C LEU A 220 28.03 5.30 -5.96
N GLN A 221 26.72 5.36 -5.69
CA GLN A 221 25.70 5.94 -6.57
C GLN A 221 24.93 7.01 -5.83
N LEU A 222 24.75 8.16 -6.45
CA LEU A 222 23.90 9.25 -5.98
C LEU A 222 22.75 9.43 -6.97
N ASP A 223 21.54 9.57 -6.46
CA ASP A 223 20.32 9.78 -7.24
C ASP A 223 19.62 11.05 -6.78
N GLY A 224 19.12 11.84 -7.72
CA GLY A 224 18.31 13.00 -7.40
C GLY A 224 17.23 13.22 -8.45
N SER A 225 16.01 13.58 -8.04
CA SER A 225 14.95 13.98 -8.98
C SER A 225 13.99 14.99 -8.38
N LEU A 226 13.42 15.77 -9.28
CA LEU A 226 12.38 16.76 -9.02
C LEU A 226 11.19 16.45 -9.91
N GLY A 227 9.99 16.63 -9.39
CA GLY A 227 8.75 16.47 -10.15
C GLY A 227 7.72 17.52 -9.76
N SER A 228 6.77 17.78 -10.63
CA SER A 228 5.66 18.69 -10.37
C SER A 228 4.47 18.41 -11.28
N ALA A 229 3.26 18.58 -10.75
CA ALA A 229 2.07 18.61 -11.58
C ALA A 229 2.10 19.86 -12.47
N LEU A 230 1.74 19.70 -13.75
CA LEU A 230 1.74 20.78 -14.76
C LEU A 230 0.35 21.42 -14.93
N THR A 231 -0.66 20.94 -14.22
CA THR A 231 -2.04 21.38 -14.34
C THR A 231 -2.70 21.44 -12.96
N GLY A 232 -3.53 22.45 -12.75
CA GLY A 232 -4.13 22.75 -11.45
C GLY A 232 -3.42 23.91 -10.74
N GLY A 233 -3.83 24.17 -9.51
CA GLY A 233 -3.19 25.15 -8.63
C GLY A 233 -1.80 24.75 -8.16
N ASN A 234 -1.31 25.42 -7.12
CA ASN A 234 -0.07 25.03 -6.47
C ASN A 234 -0.18 23.58 -5.96
N GLY A 235 0.60 22.71 -6.47
CA GLY A 235 0.50 21.41 -5.90
C GLY A 235 1.47 20.39 -6.47
N ASP A 236 1.81 19.47 -5.59
CA ASP A 236 2.54 18.26 -5.85
C ASP A 236 3.93 18.45 -6.44
N GLY A 237 4.71 19.36 -5.81
CA GLY A 237 6.16 19.34 -5.98
C GLY A 237 6.74 18.13 -5.28
N THR A 238 7.43 17.25 -6.01
CA THR A 238 8.14 16.12 -5.43
C THR A 238 9.64 16.29 -5.49
N TYR A 239 10.32 15.88 -4.45
CA TYR A 239 11.77 15.94 -4.29
C TYR A 239 12.28 14.60 -3.83
N LYS A 240 13.24 14.02 -4.55
CA LYS A 240 13.87 12.74 -4.18
C LYS A 240 15.37 12.90 -4.18
N PHE A 241 15.97 12.29 -3.18
CA PHE A 241 17.42 12.14 -3.10
C PHE A 241 17.74 10.75 -2.59
N GLY A 242 18.73 10.10 -3.20
CA GLY A 242 19.14 8.74 -2.83
C GLY A 242 20.65 8.58 -2.85
N VAL A 243 21.14 7.75 -1.96
CA VAL A 243 22.53 7.31 -1.90
C VAL A 243 22.51 5.79 -1.82
N LEU A 244 23.35 5.14 -2.65
CA LEU A 244 23.62 3.71 -2.59
C LEU A 244 25.13 3.53 -2.63
N GLY A 245 25.68 2.89 -1.62
CA GLY A 245 27.11 2.60 -1.51
C GLY A 245 27.34 1.13 -1.21
N GLY A 246 28.45 0.60 -1.69
CA GLY A 246 28.84 -0.76 -1.37
C GLY A 246 30.34 -0.96 -1.45
N PHE A 247 30.84 -1.84 -0.60
CA PHE A 247 32.25 -2.12 -0.45
C PHE A 247 32.51 -3.59 -0.20
N GLY A 248 33.62 -4.11 -0.77
CA GLY A 248 34.00 -5.50 -0.73
C GLY A 248 33.39 -6.32 -1.85
N ASP A 249 34.05 -7.43 -2.19
CA ASP A 249 33.59 -8.45 -3.12
C ASP A 249 33.52 -9.79 -2.40
N LEU A 250 32.35 -10.43 -2.45
CA LEU A 250 32.12 -11.67 -1.70
C LEU A 250 33.07 -12.81 -2.13
N ASN A 251 33.61 -12.77 -3.36
CA ASN A 251 34.47 -13.79 -3.89
C ASN A 251 35.98 -13.52 -3.59
N SER A 252 36.43 -12.26 -3.72
CA SER A 252 37.83 -11.87 -3.49
C SER A 252 38.08 -11.49 -2.02
N ASP A 253 37.18 -10.72 -1.39
CA ASP A 253 37.38 -10.14 -0.06
C ASP A 253 36.68 -10.94 1.03
N ARG A 254 35.79 -11.90 0.64
CA ARG A 254 34.97 -12.73 1.52
C ARG A 254 33.87 -11.96 2.27
N PHE A 255 33.65 -10.71 1.94
CA PHE A 255 32.55 -9.92 2.48
C PHE A 255 32.08 -8.89 1.45
N ASN A 256 30.82 -8.46 1.61
CA ASN A 256 30.28 -7.26 0.99
C ASN A 256 29.40 -6.54 2.00
N VAL A 257 29.45 -5.22 2.00
CA VAL A 257 28.53 -4.35 2.75
C VAL A 257 27.88 -3.39 1.77
N THR A 258 26.56 -3.42 1.70
CA THR A 258 25.74 -2.53 0.87
C THR A 258 24.87 -1.67 1.76
N ALA A 259 24.94 -0.34 1.58
CA ALA A 259 24.12 0.63 2.31
C ALA A 259 23.34 1.52 1.34
N ALA A 260 22.08 1.76 1.65
CA ALA A 260 21.22 2.65 0.88
C ALA A 260 20.50 3.61 1.83
N ALA A 261 20.31 4.86 1.38
CA ALA A 261 19.44 5.81 2.02
C ALA A 261 18.66 6.60 0.97
N SER A 262 17.44 7.00 1.30
CA SER A 262 16.63 7.85 0.43
C SER A 262 15.79 8.83 1.24
N TYR A 263 15.67 10.03 0.69
CA TYR A 263 14.76 11.06 1.14
C TYR A 263 13.73 11.32 0.05
N TYR A 264 12.48 11.42 0.45
CA TYR A 264 11.35 11.74 -0.42
C TYR A 264 10.50 12.82 0.26
N LYS A 265 10.10 13.83 -0.53
CA LYS A 265 9.11 14.81 -0.11
C LYS A 265 8.11 15.04 -1.23
N SER A 266 6.82 15.08 -0.87
CA SER A 266 5.71 15.55 -1.70
C SER A 266 4.99 16.67 -0.97
N ASN A 267 4.72 17.78 -1.67
CA ASN A 267 4.02 18.93 -1.06
C ASN A 267 2.51 18.65 -0.85
N GLY A 268 1.97 17.60 -1.51
CA GLY A 268 0.54 17.30 -1.45
C GLY A 268 -0.31 18.40 -2.12
N PHE A 269 -1.62 18.20 -2.11
CA PHE A 269 -2.61 19.19 -2.59
C PHE A 269 -4.02 18.85 -2.08
N THR A 270 -4.91 19.86 -2.17
CA THR A 270 -6.30 19.81 -1.73
C THR A 270 -7.27 19.72 -2.91
N LEU A 271 -8.56 19.57 -2.63
CA LEU A 271 -9.61 19.65 -3.65
C LEU A 271 -9.62 21.01 -4.38
N ALA A 272 -9.20 22.10 -3.71
CA ALA A 272 -9.12 23.45 -4.29
C ALA A 272 -8.05 23.57 -5.38
N ASP A 273 -7.05 22.70 -5.38
CA ASP A 273 -5.94 22.71 -6.34
C ASP A 273 -6.27 22.05 -7.68
N ARG A 274 -7.48 21.52 -7.86
CA ARG A 274 -7.92 20.89 -9.11
C ARG A 274 -9.18 21.55 -9.65
N ASP A 275 -9.20 21.87 -10.95
CA ASP A 275 -10.33 22.55 -11.60
C ASP A 275 -11.63 21.76 -11.51
N SER A 276 -11.55 20.42 -11.48
CA SER A 276 -12.70 19.54 -11.40
C SER A 276 -13.38 19.50 -10.00
N THR A 277 -12.68 19.90 -8.94
CA THR A 277 -13.14 19.71 -7.55
C THR A 277 -13.22 21.02 -6.75
N ARG A 278 -12.53 22.08 -7.19
CA ARG A 278 -12.38 23.35 -6.43
C ARG A 278 -13.70 24.02 -6.05
N ASN A 279 -14.74 23.84 -6.85
CA ASN A 279 -16.03 24.47 -6.60
C ASN A 279 -16.95 23.60 -5.75
N GLN A 280 -16.60 22.33 -5.51
CA GLN A 280 -17.45 21.34 -4.84
C GLN A 280 -18.88 21.28 -5.40
N ASP A 281 -19.07 21.58 -6.67
CA ASP A 281 -20.36 21.58 -7.37
C ASP A 281 -20.34 20.60 -8.54
N PHE A 282 -21.03 19.46 -8.35
CA PHE A 282 -21.20 18.44 -9.37
C PHE A 282 -22.64 18.42 -9.94
N THR A 283 -23.47 19.42 -9.64
CA THR A 283 -24.89 19.45 -10.04
C THR A 283 -25.09 19.42 -11.56
N GLN A 284 -24.08 19.79 -12.34
CA GLN A 284 -24.13 19.71 -13.82
C GLN A 284 -23.80 18.30 -14.34
N GLN A 285 -23.36 17.39 -13.46
CA GLN A 285 -23.08 16.00 -13.80
C GLN A 285 -24.29 15.11 -13.45
N PRO A 286 -24.54 14.02 -14.17
CA PRO A 286 -25.63 13.10 -13.87
C PRO A 286 -25.49 12.51 -12.46
N GLY A 287 -26.51 12.74 -11.60
CA GLY A 287 -26.48 12.29 -10.21
C GLY A 287 -25.52 13.03 -9.28
N GLY A 288 -24.91 14.12 -9.75
CA GLY A 288 -24.01 14.93 -8.96
C GLY A 288 -24.76 15.87 -8.01
N LEU A 289 -24.10 16.18 -6.89
CA LEU A 289 -24.61 17.04 -5.83
C LEU A 289 -23.71 18.26 -5.66
N SER A 290 -24.24 19.30 -5.01
CA SER A 290 -23.44 20.35 -4.41
C SER A 290 -22.92 19.86 -3.06
N LEU A 291 -21.60 19.88 -2.88
CA LEU A 291 -20.92 19.38 -1.67
C LEU A 291 -20.56 20.51 -0.68
N LEU A 292 -21.14 21.68 -0.84
CA LEU A 292 -20.93 22.79 0.09
C LEU A 292 -21.34 22.40 1.51
N SER A 293 -20.51 22.68 2.49
CA SER A 293 -20.79 22.40 3.90
C SER A 293 -21.82 23.37 4.47
N PRO A 294 -22.85 22.91 5.23
CA PRO A 294 -24.00 23.71 5.57
C PRO A 294 -23.93 24.42 6.91
N SER A 295 -24.57 25.60 6.99
CA SER A 295 -24.97 26.21 8.26
C SER A 295 -26.40 26.72 8.16
N TYR A 296 -27.27 26.26 9.06
CA TYR A 296 -28.70 26.63 9.05
C TYR A 296 -29.43 26.27 10.36
N TRP A 297 -30.52 26.92 10.61
CA TRP A 297 -31.44 26.59 11.68
C TRP A 297 -32.42 25.50 11.22
N ASN A 298 -32.61 24.49 12.05
CA ASN A 298 -33.56 23.42 11.80
C ASN A 298 -34.92 23.85 12.35
N MET A 299 -35.90 24.11 11.47
CA MET A 299 -37.20 24.56 11.88
C MET A 299 -38.09 23.38 12.26
N PRO A 300 -39.11 23.61 13.15
CA PRO A 300 -40.02 22.55 13.60
C PRO A 300 -40.85 21.89 12.48
N ASP A 301 -41.07 22.59 11.36
CA ASP A 301 -41.72 22.06 10.16
C ASP A 301 -40.83 21.22 9.26
N GLY A 302 -39.60 21.00 9.65
CA GLY A 302 -38.60 20.24 8.90
C GLY A 302 -37.90 21.04 7.80
N THR A 303 -38.11 22.36 7.70
CA THR A 303 -37.39 23.21 6.76
C THR A 303 -36.08 23.75 7.33
N ALA A 304 -35.14 24.17 6.44
CA ALA A 304 -33.94 24.89 6.81
C ALA A 304 -34.13 26.40 6.70
N GLN A 305 -33.64 27.15 7.68
CA GLN A 305 -33.55 28.61 7.59
C GLN A 305 -32.11 29.06 7.71
N PRO A 306 -31.57 29.85 6.75
CA PRO A 306 -30.17 30.30 6.80
C PRO A 306 -29.95 31.22 8.01
N LEU A 307 -28.71 31.32 8.46
CA LEU A 307 -28.36 32.27 9.49
C LEU A 307 -28.64 33.71 9.00
N MET A 308 -28.96 34.60 9.92
CA MET A 308 -29.19 36.03 9.61
C MET A 308 -27.83 36.68 9.27
N GLY A 309 -27.49 36.69 7.97
CA GLY A 309 -26.13 36.93 7.48
C GLY A 309 -25.31 35.64 7.54
N CYS A 310 -25.02 35.06 6.38
CA CYS A 310 -24.20 33.86 6.30
C CYS A 310 -22.77 34.15 6.82
N PRO A 311 -22.10 33.20 7.47
CA PRO A 311 -20.72 33.34 7.89
C PRO A 311 -19.78 33.78 6.75
N PRO A 312 -18.66 34.47 7.02
CA PRO A 312 -17.69 34.85 6.00
C PRO A 312 -17.26 33.63 5.15
N GLY A 313 -17.22 33.83 3.82
CA GLY A 313 -16.88 32.77 2.88
C GLY A 313 -18.01 31.82 2.52
N SER A 314 -19.23 32.04 3.06
CA SER A 314 -20.43 31.27 2.70
C SER A 314 -21.49 32.14 2.03
N SER A 315 -22.43 31.52 1.34
CA SER A 315 -23.53 32.16 0.63
C SER A 315 -24.84 31.39 0.76
N VAL A 316 -25.96 32.09 0.56
CA VAL A 316 -27.30 31.47 0.67
C VAL A 316 -27.55 30.58 -0.55
N HIS A 317 -27.92 29.33 -0.32
CA HIS A 317 -28.30 28.36 -1.33
C HIS A 317 -29.69 27.77 -0.98
N PRO A 318 -30.55 27.52 -1.97
CA PRO A 318 -31.79 26.79 -1.74
C PRO A 318 -31.51 25.42 -1.15
N ALA A 319 -32.24 25.02 -0.11
CA ALA A 319 -32.28 23.64 0.33
C ALA A 319 -33.08 22.82 -0.72
N GLY A 320 -32.48 21.72 -1.18
CA GLY A 320 -33.12 20.91 -2.23
C GLY A 320 -32.44 19.57 -2.42
N THR A 321 -33.00 18.75 -3.30
CA THR A 321 -32.58 17.35 -3.52
C THR A 321 -31.16 17.19 -4.11
N ASN A 322 -30.61 18.27 -4.68
CA ASN A 322 -29.29 18.25 -5.33
C ASN A 322 -28.18 18.85 -4.43
N SER A 323 -28.38 18.94 -3.14
CA SER A 323 -27.40 19.49 -2.21
C SER A 323 -27.27 18.61 -0.98
N ILE A 324 -26.03 18.23 -0.67
CA ILE A 324 -25.66 17.53 0.57
C ILE A 324 -25.99 18.39 1.80
N ALA A 325 -25.87 19.71 1.65
CA ALA A 325 -26.15 20.67 2.70
C ALA A 325 -27.61 20.62 3.19
N SER A 326 -28.53 20.11 2.39
CA SER A 326 -29.94 20.01 2.71
C SER A 326 -30.40 18.57 3.01
N ALA A 327 -29.47 17.65 3.17
CA ALA A 327 -29.83 16.30 3.56
C ALA A 327 -30.58 16.30 4.91
N GLY A 328 -31.81 15.75 4.93
CA GLY A 328 -32.64 15.70 6.11
C GLY A 328 -33.59 16.90 6.32
N VAL A 329 -33.60 17.88 5.40
CA VAL A 329 -34.59 18.99 5.44
C VAL A 329 -35.53 18.96 4.23
N THR A 330 -36.77 19.39 4.41
CA THR A 330 -37.82 19.28 3.39
C THR A 330 -37.90 20.50 2.47
N GLY A 331 -37.09 21.55 2.73
CA GLY A 331 -37.03 22.77 1.93
C GLY A 331 -36.41 23.94 2.68
N GLY A 332 -36.52 25.15 2.13
CA GLY A 332 -35.97 26.37 2.69
C GLY A 332 -34.64 26.74 2.06
N ALA A 333 -33.70 27.30 2.85
CA ALA A 333 -32.38 27.72 2.39
C ALA A 333 -31.32 27.50 3.47
N VAL A 334 -30.05 27.35 3.05
CA VAL A 334 -28.91 27.15 3.91
C VAL A 334 -27.77 28.13 3.54
N CYS A 335 -26.88 28.40 4.48
CA CYS A 335 -25.58 29.01 4.18
C CYS A 335 -24.63 27.89 3.77
N GLY A 336 -24.21 27.86 2.50
CA GLY A 336 -23.26 26.88 1.98
C GLY A 336 -21.83 27.43 1.97
N THR A 337 -20.90 26.69 2.53
CA THR A 337 -19.48 27.02 2.60
C THR A 337 -18.67 26.09 1.70
N ASN A 338 -17.85 26.65 0.82
CA ASN A 338 -16.88 25.87 0.06
C ASN A 338 -15.71 25.48 0.97
N THR A 339 -15.49 24.18 1.17
CA THR A 339 -14.47 23.62 2.04
C THR A 339 -13.39 22.85 1.27
N ALA A 340 -13.26 23.09 -0.03
CA ALA A 340 -12.30 22.41 -0.89
C ALA A 340 -10.83 22.57 -0.43
N GLU A 341 -10.46 23.70 0.19
CA GLU A 341 -9.13 23.91 0.79
C GLU A 341 -8.91 23.08 2.06
N SER A 342 -10.00 22.68 2.70
CA SER A 342 -9.97 21.92 3.95
C SER A 342 -9.90 20.42 3.77
N LEU A 343 -9.85 19.91 2.52
CA LEU A 343 -9.80 18.48 2.20
C LEU A 343 -8.60 18.18 1.31
N SER A 344 -7.64 17.42 1.84
CA SER A 344 -6.49 16.93 1.08
C SER A 344 -6.88 15.77 0.17
N ILE A 345 -6.49 15.84 -1.11
CA ILE A 345 -6.50 14.70 -2.03
C ILE A 345 -5.23 13.88 -1.86
N LEU A 346 -4.08 14.57 -1.72
CA LEU A 346 -2.78 13.98 -1.46
C LEU A 346 -2.16 14.70 -0.26
N PRO A 347 -1.72 13.97 0.76
CA PRO A 347 -1.09 14.59 1.93
C PRO A 347 0.29 15.19 1.58
N LEU A 348 0.71 16.20 2.32
CA LEU A 348 2.12 16.56 2.40
C LEU A 348 2.85 15.39 3.07
N THR A 349 3.88 14.88 2.43
CA THR A 349 4.60 13.70 2.92
C THR A 349 6.10 13.94 2.93
N GLU A 350 6.77 13.55 4.02
CA GLU A 350 8.23 13.51 4.14
C GLU A 350 8.67 12.12 4.60
N ARG A 351 9.61 11.50 3.88
CA ARG A 351 10.12 10.14 4.19
C ARG A 351 11.63 10.12 4.20
N LEU A 352 12.17 9.43 5.18
CA LEU A 352 13.56 9.07 5.27
C LEU A 352 13.67 7.57 5.47
N ASN A 353 14.26 6.87 4.51
CA ASN A 353 14.46 5.43 4.54
C ASN A 353 15.94 5.11 4.48
N ALA A 354 16.40 4.13 5.24
CA ALA A 354 17.78 3.65 5.17
C ALA A 354 17.81 2.12 5.31
N LYS A 355 18.71 1.49 4.57
CA LYS A 355 18.94 0.05 4.61
C LYS A 355 20.46 -0.22 4.66
N LEU A 356 20.85 -1.22 5.45
CA LEU A 356 22.19 -1.79 5.50
C LEU A 356 22.06 -3.30 5.31
N HIS A 357 22.87 -3.84 4.41
CA HIS A 357 23.03 -5.29 4.21
C HIS A 357 24.50 -5.65 4.27
N ALA A 358 24.83 -6.76 4.90
CA ALA A 358 26.17 -7.29 4.96
C ALA A 358 26.17 -8.81 4.74
N ASP A 359 26.96 -9.29 3.82
CA ASP A 359 27.28 -10.70 3.62
C ASP A 359 28.75 -10.97 4.02
N PHE A 360 28.99 -12.08 4.70
CA PHE A 360 30.32 -12.54 5.10
C PHE A 360 30.48 -14.03 4.84
N LYS A 361 31.44 -14.43 3.99
CA LYS A 361 31.80 -15.83 3.76
C LYS A 361 32.59 -16.38 4.96
N VAL A 362 31.91 -17.15 5.80
CA VAL A 362 32.52 -17.88 6.91
C VAL A 362 33.53 -18.91 6.37
N ASN A 363 33.11 -19.63 5.33
CA ASN A 363 33.93 -20.53 4.52
C ASN A 363 33.40 -20.55 3.09
N ASP A 364 33.98 -21.35 2.19
CA ASP A 364 33.54 -21.37 0.77
C ASP A 364 32.11 -21.87 0.55
N ALA A 365 31.58 -22.63 1.50
CA ALA A 365 30.23 -23.20 1.45
C ALA A 365 29.23 -22.50 2.36
N THR A 366 29.63 -21.52 3.18
CA THR A 366 28.78 -20.91 4.19
C THR A 366 28.95 -19.40 4.21
N THR A 367 27.84 -18.68 4.12
CA THR A 367 27.75 -17.23 4.20
C THR A 367 26.85 -16.83 5.37
N ALA A 368 27.32 -15.95 6.24
CA ALA A 368 26.51 -15.25 7.23
C ALA A 368 26.03 -13.93 6.61
N PHE A 369 24.82 -13.51 6.97
CA PHE A 369 24.27 -12.25 6.51
C PHE A 369 23.60 -11.48 7.64
N GLY A 370 23.49 -10.16 7.45
CA GLY A 370 22.75 -9.28 8.34
C GLY A 370 22.10 -8.16 7.56
N ASP A 371 20.86 -7.85 7.90
CA ASP A 371 20.06 -6.76 7.34
C ASP A 371 19.54 -5.84 8.44
N PHE A 372 19.59 -4.56 8.18
CA PHE A 372 18.91 -3.55 8.97
C PHE A 372 18.18 -2.57 8.06
N LEU A 373 16.91 -2.36 8.32
CA LEU A 373 16.05 -1.43 7.59
C LEU A 373 15.37 -0.51 8.60
N ILE A 374 15.37 0.79 8.32
CA ILE A 374 14.66 1.80 9.10
C ILE A 374 13.96 2.80 8.18
N SER A 375 12.75 3.17 8.52
CA SER A 375 11.94 4.15 7.82
C SER A 375 11.27 5.09 8.79
N SER A 376 11.24 6.37 8.45
CA SER A 376 10.45 7.40 9.10
C SER A 376 9.62 8.12 8.05
N ASN A 377 8.31 8.06 8.19
CA ASN A 377 7.33 8.70 7.32
C ASN A 377 6.50 9.70 8.14
N THR A 378 6.44 10.95 7.72
CA THR A 378 5.53 11.95 8.27
C THR A 378 4.58 12.37 7.15
N SER A 379 3.29 12.34 7.44
CA SER A 379 2.24 12.72 6.50
C SER A 379 1.30 13.73 7.17
N THR A 380 0.97 14.82 6.50
CA THR A 380 0.04 15.83 6.99
C THR A 380 -1.08 16.03 5.99
N SER A 381 -2.32 15.87 6.44
CA SER A 381 -3.51 16.03 5.61
C SER A 381 -4.60 16.82 6.32
N ASN A 382 -5.37 17.58 5.56
CA ASN A 382 -6.62 18.19 6.02
C ASN A 382 -7.75 17.20 5.82
N GLN A 383 -8.52 16.93 6.89
CA GLN A 383 -9.60 15.92 6.94
C GLN A 383 -11.00 16.53 6.72
N GLY A 384 -11.08 17.81 6.35
CA GLY A 384 -12.33 18.54 6.24
C GLY A 384 -12.57 19.43 7.45
N VAL A 385 -13.76 19.94 7.54
CA VAL A 385 -14.21 20.81 8.63
C VAL A 385 -15.23 20.11 9.52
N ASN A 386 -15.29 20.51 10.79
CA ASN A 386 -16.30 20.00 11.67
C ASN A 386 -17.68 20.59 11.34
N VAL A 387 -18.68 19.72 11.11
CA VAL A 387 -20.10 20.07 10.98
C VAL A 387 -20.86 19.49 12.18
N VAL A 388 -21.56 20.34 12.92
CA VAL A 388 -22.28 19.96 14.15
C VAL A 388 -23.76 20.14 13.94
N GLY A 389 -24.58 19.23 14.48
CA GLY A 389 -26.04 19.36 14.47
C GLY A 389 -26.71 18.96 13.16
N ASN A 390 -26.03 18.20 12.30
CA ASN A 390 -26.66 17.63 11.11
C ASN A 390 -27.76 16.64 11.53
N PRO A 391 -29.04 16.82 11.08
CA PRO A 391 -30.12 15.92 11.46
C PRO A 391 -29.95 14.47 11.03
N GLN A 392 -29.16 14.21 10.00
CA GLN A 392 -28.90 12.85 9.52
C GLN A 392 -27.75 12.13 10.22
N THR A 393 -26.80 12.89 10.78
CA THR A 393 -25.64 12.32 11.47
C THR A 393 -25.57 12.91 12.85
N PRO A 394 -25.96 12.16 13.91
CA PRO A 394 -25.95 12.69 15.28
C PRO A 394 -24.53 13.07 15.69
N THR A 395 -24.38 14.24 16.30
CA THR A 395 -23.13 14.64 16.94
C THR A 395 -23.02 13.89 18.27
N LEU A 396 -21.92 13.16 18.47
CA LEU A 396 -21.77 12.26 19.59
C LEU A 396 -20.58 12.67 20.47
N VAL A 397 -20.68 12.33 21.78
CA VAL A 397 -19.59 12.50 22.75
C VAL A 397 -19.33 11.15 23.45
N TYR A 398 -18.06 10.80 23.58
CA TYR A 398 -17.67 9.57 24.27
C TYR A 398 -17.61 9.78 25.78
N ASN A 399 -18.21 8.86 26.53
CA ASN A 399 -18.09 8.81 27.96
C ASN A 399 -17.07 7.74 28.37
N PRO A 400 -15.90 8.12 28.91
CA PRO A 400 -14.82 7.17 29.23
C PRO A 400 -15.15 6.23 30.40
N GLN A 401 -16.09 6.60 31.28
CA GLN A 401 -16.51 5.77 32.42
C GLN A 401 -17.44 4.65 31.98
N THR A 402 -18.44 4.98 31.13
CA THR A 402 -19.41 3.99 30.64
C THR A 402 -18.98 3.32 29.36
N LYS A 403 -17.97 3.86 28.65
CA LYS A 403 -17.50 3.46 27.33
C LYS A 403 -18.61 3.53 26.26
N GLN A 404 -19.54 4.44 26.44
CA GLN A 404 -20.69 4.65 25.53
C GLN A 404 -20.61 6.01 24.87
N LEU A 405 -21.29 6.14 23.73
CA LEU A 405 -21.51 7.40 23.06
C LEU A 405 -22.88 7.97 23.48
N SER A 406 -22.95 9.26 23.68
CA SER A 406 -24.17 10.00 23.98
C SER A 406 -24.34 11.17 23.01
N PRO A 407 -25.59 11.60 22.70
CA PRO A 407 -25.82 12.72 21.82
C PRO A 407 -25.35 14.03 22.46
N PHE A 408 -24.70 14.85 21.62
CA PHE A 408 -24.40 16.23 21.96
C PHE A 408 -25.64 17.10 21.70
N ASN A 409 -25.98 17.99 22.64
CA ASN A 409 -27.10 18.88 22.48
C ASN A 409 -26.78 20.04 21.54
N THR A 410 -27.38 20.05 20.36
CA THR A 410 -27.20 21.10 19.32
C THR A 410 -28.34 22.14 19.30
N VAL A 411 -29.20 22.13 20.32
CA VAL A 411 -30.28 23.12 20.50
C VAL A 411 -29.73 24.39 21.12
N VAL A 412 -29.93 25.50 20.43
CA VAL A 412 -29.57 26.83 20.92
C VAL A 412 -30.78 27.39 21.65
N PRO A 413 -30.70 27.68 22.98
CA PRO A 413 -31.86 28.10 23.74
C PRO A 413 -32.37 29.47 23.32
N ALA A 414 -33.61 29.74 23.59
CA ALA A 414 -34.30 31.03 23.37
C ALA A 414 -33.59 32.21 24.05
N SER A 415 -32.93 31.96 25.18
CA SER A 415 -32.13 32.95 25.91
C SER A 415 -30.80 33.34 25.26
N ASN A 416 -30.34 32.56 24.28
CA ASN A 416 -29.11 32.87 23.55
C ASN A 416 -29.32 34.07 22.63
N GLN A 417 -28.55 35.13 22.79
CA GLN A 417 -28.66 36.39 22.04
C GLN A 417 -28.53 36.24 20.53
N TYR A 418 -27.98 35.13 20.02
CA TYR A 418 -27.81 34.82 18.59
C TYR A 418 -28.87 33.88 18.06
N ASN A 419 -29.84 33.46 18.91
CA ASN A 419 -31.05 32.77 18.48
C ASN A 419 -32.15 33.81 18.13
N PRO A 420 -32.50 33.96 16.85
CA PRO A 420 -33.43 35.02 16.44
C PRO A 420 -34.91 34.68 16.65
N PHE A 421 -35.24 33.44 17.07
CA PHE A 421 -36.60 32.93 17.06
C PHE A 421 -37.33 33.08 18.40
N GLY A 422 -36.60 33.29 19.48
CA GLY A 422 -37.16 33.36 20.83
C GLY A 422 -37.76 32.03 21.34
N VAL A 423 -37.44 30.94 20.66
CA VAL A 423 -37.74 29.56 21.05
C VAL A 423 -36.50 28.73 20.91
N ASP A 424 -36.38 27.64 21.67
CA ASP A 424 -35.29 26.71 21.59
C ASP A 424 -35.19 26.08 20.18
N THR A 425 -34.14 26.32 19.47
CA THR A 425 -34.01 25.95 18.05
C THR A 425 -32.69 25.19 17.75
N PRO A 426 -32.76 24.00 17.14
CA PRO A 426 -31.57 23.25 16.75
C PRO A 426 -30.81 24.00 15.64
N LEU A 427 -29.47 23.99 15.74
CA LEU A 427 -28.58 24.63 14.78
C LEU A 427 -27.61 23.63 14.19
N THR A 428 -27.61 23.53 12.85
CA THR A 428 -26.51 22.89 12.09
C THR A 428 -25.48 23.97 11.76
N TYR A 429 -24.21 23.71 12.10
CA TYR A 429 -23.17 24.71 11.89
C TYR A 429 -21.85 24.10 11.42
N THR A 430 -21.28 24.71 10.39
CA THR A 430 -19.94 24.41 9.84
C THR A 430 -18.92 25.30 10.49
N PHE A 431 -17.96 24.72 11.21
CA PHE A 431 -16.86 25.43 11.82
C PHE A 431 -15.75 25.69 10.79
N PRO A 432 -15.10 26.89 10.80
CA PRO A 432 -14.23 27.30 9.70
C PRO A 432 -12.85 26.60 9.65
N ASN A 433 -12.36 26.08 10.78
CA ASN A 433 -11.05 25.49 10.84
C ASN A 433 -11.07 24.03 10.37
N ALA A 434 -10.22 23.70 9.41
CA ALA A 434 -10.01 22.33 9.01
C ALA A 434 -9.40 21.50 10.15
N VAL A 435 -9.91 20.29 10.32
CA VAL A 435 -9.23 19.27 11.13
C VAL A 435 -8.00 18.83 10.35
N ALA A 436 -6.82 19.00 10.93
CA ALA A 436 -5.59 18.49 10.31
C ALA A 436 -5.12 17.24 11.06
N GLU A 437 -4.79 16.21 10.29
CA GLU A 437 -4.18 14.98 10.79
C GLU A 437 -2.70 14.96 10.42
N GLU A 438 -1.84 14.78 11.41
CA GLU A 438 -0.41 14.55 11.24
C GLU A 438 -0.08 13.12 11.69
N THR A 439 0.32 12.29 10.72
CA THR A 439 0.69 10.88 10.95
C THR A 439 2.20 10.76 11.01
N TYR A 440 2.70 10.22 12.11
CA TYR A 440 4.11 9.85 12.31
C TYR A 440 4.23 8.33 12.30
N ALA A 441 4.76 7.77 11.22
CA ALA A 441 5.00 6.34 11.09
C ALA A 441 6.49 6.04 11.10
N THR A 442 6.91 5.12 11.96
CA THR A 442 8.25 4.57 12.00
C THR A 442 8.19 3.07 11.80
N PHE A 443 9.06 2.56 10.95
CA PHE A 443 9.25 1.13 10.74
C PHE A 443 10.72 0.78 10.89
N TRP A 444 11.04 -0.33 11.54
CA TRP A 444 12.38 -0.87 11.53
C TRP A 444 12.35 -2.39 11.52
N ARG A 445 13.38 -2.98 10.92
CA ARG A 445 13.61 -4.42 10.87
C ARG A 445 15.08 -4.72 11.05
N ALA A 446 15.39 -5.69 11.87
CA ALA A 446 16.69 -6.32 11.98
C ALA A 446 16.55 -7.81 11.64
N SER A 447 17.41 -8.33 10.77
CA SER A 447 17.42 -9.74 10.39
C SER A 447 18.87 -10.20 10.31
N THR A 448 19.13 -11.40 10.78
CA THR A 448 20.45 -12.04 10.64
C THR A 448 20.29 -13.53 10.41
N GLY A 449 21.25 -14.14 9.75
CA GLY A 449 21.20 -15.57 9.46
C GLY A 449 22.46 -16.10 8.83
N ILE A 450 22.42 -17.37 8.59
CA ILE A 450 23.48 -18.12 7.90
C ILE A 450 22.84 -19.01 6.84
N LYS A 451 23.48 -19.08 5.69
CA LYS A 451 23.08 -19.92 4.56
C LYS A 451 24.30 -20.62 3.95
N GLY A 452 24.09 -21.76 3.39
CA GLY A 452 25.18 -22.49 2.77
C GLY A 452 24.74 -23.72 2.04
N SER A 453 25.73 -24.47 1.55
CA SER A 453 25.51 -25.77 0.95
C SER A 453 26.53 -26.81 1.47
N PHE A 454 26.16 -28.09 1.41
CA PHE A 454 27.02 -29.23 1.67
C PHE A 454 26.69 -30.38 0.71
N ASN A 455 27.63 -31.20 0.44
CA ASN A 455 27.46 -32.35 -0.46
C ASN A 455 27.25 -33.63 0.32
N LEU A 456 26.22 -34.39 -0.04
CA LEU A 456 26.01 -35.79 0.31
C LEU A 456 26.22 -36.67 -0.93
N PRO A 457 26.31 -37.99 -0.76
CA PRO A 457 26.49 -38.90 -1.90
C PRO A 457 25.39 -38.82 -2.97
N ASN A 458 24.23 -38.29 -2.60
CA ASN A 458 23.04 -38.11 -3.45
C ASN A 458 22.87 -36.69 -4.00
N GLY A 459 23.84 -35.79 -3.82
CA GLY A 459 23.79 -34.43 -4.39
C GLY A 459 24.09 -33.32 -3.41
N GLU A 460 24.01 -32.08 -3.92
CA GLU A 460 24.18 -30.86 -3.15
C GLU A 460 22.90 -30.54 -2.36
N TRP A 461 23.09 -30.15 -1.09
CA TRP A 461 22.03 -29.71 -0.20
C TRP A 461 22.26 -28.26 0.18
N ASP A 462 21.28 -27.42 -0.10
CA ASP A 462 21.22 -26.02 0.34
C ASP A 462 20.49 -25.93 1.68
N TRP A 463 21.00 -25.06 2.55
CA TRP A 463 20.34 -24.77 3.84
C TRP A 463 20.44 -23.29 4.17
N ALA A 464 19.45 -22.81 4.91
CA ALA A 464 19.44 -21.46 5.47
C ALA A 464 18.72 -21.45 6.82
N THR A 465 19.17 -20.58 7.70
CA THR A 465 18.44 -20.25 8.93
C THR A 465 18.58 -18.76 9.20
N SER A 466 17.50 -18.16 9.69
CA SER A 466 17.44 -16.74 9.99
C SER A 466 16.57 -16.43 11.20
N VAL A 467 16.87 -15.31 11.84
CA VAL A 467 16.07 -14.69 12.88
C VAL A 467 15.83 -13.25 12.46
N SER A 468 14.59 -12.78 12.59
CA SER A 468 14.23 -11.40 12.29
C SER A 468 13.26 -10.84 13.32
N HIS A 469 13.41 -9.55 13.59
CA HIS A 469 12.46 -8.73 14.32
C HIS A 469 12.07 -7.53 13.46
N SER A 470 10.80 -7.19 13.41
CA SER A 470 10.32 -5.97 12.77
C SER A 470 9.21 -5.32 13.60
N GLN A 471 9.17 -3.99 13.56
CA GLN A 471 8.18 -3.21 14.29
C GLN A 471 7.74 -2.00 13.47
N SER A 472 6.44 -1.78 13.43
CA SER A 472 5.79 -0.56 12.96
C SER A 472 5.18 0.17 14.14
N THR A 473 5.45 1.47 14.25
CA THR A 473 4.86 2.35 15.27
C THR A 473 4.29 3.57 14.57
N VAL A 474 3.01 3.84 14.78
CA VAL A 474 2.29 4.92 14.14
C VAL A 474 1.54 5.74 15.18
N SER A 475 1.69 7.06 15.13
CA SER A 475 0.92 8.02 15.91
C SER A 475 0.18 8.95 14.96
N ASN A 476 -1.14 9.00 15.06
CA ASN A 476 -1.98 9.97 14.39
C ASN A 476 -2.30 11.10 15.37
N GLU A 477 -1.95 12.33 15.06
CA GLU A 477 -2.26 13.54 15.83
C GLU A 477 -3.25 14.38 15.07
N TYR A 478 -4.41 14.62 15.66
CA TYR A 478 -5.46 15.46 15.10
C TYR A 478 -5.44 16.83 15.79
N SER A 479 -5.51 17.89 15.03
CA SER A 479 -5.62 19.26 15.51
C SER A 479 -6.91 19.91 15.01
N ASN A 480 -7.37 20.93 15.70
CA ASN A 480 -8.64 21.62 15.46
C ASN A 480 -9.89 20.76 15.65
N GLU A 481 -9.79 19.70 16.44
CA GLU A 481 -10.97 18.98 16.93
C GLU A 481 -11.80 19.88 17.85
N LEU A 482 -13.12 19.70 17.85
CA LEU A 482 -13.99 20.52 18.70
C LEU A 482 -14.06 19.97 20.12
N ASN A 483 -13.74 20.84 21.07
CA ASN A 483 -13.90 20.55 22.50
C ASN A 483 -15.38 20.56 22.90
N ALA A 484 -15.89 19.43 23.36
CA ALA A 484 -17.31 19.26 23.71
C ALA A 484 -17.80 20.25 24.78
N GLY A 485 -16.97 20.55 25.80
CA GLY A 485 -17.31 21.47 26.86
C GLY A 485 -17.38 22.93 26.38
N ALA A 486 -16.38 23.38 25.62
CA ALA A 486 -16.37 24.71 25.03
C ALA A 486 -17.47 24.87 23.98
N LEU A 487 -17.71 23.83 23.19
CA LEU A 487 -18.82 23.80 22.21
C LEU A 487 -20.17 23.94 22.91
N ASN A 488 -20.41 23.24 24.00
CA ASN A 488 -21.62 23.40 24.80
C ASN A 488 -21.78 24.85 25.30
N ASN A 489 -20.70 25.49 25.76
CA ASN A 489 -20.76 26.89 26.20
C ASN A 489 -21.20 27.86 25.10
N ILE A 490 -20.69 27.72 23.87
CA ILE A 490 -21.10 28.61 22.77
C ILE A 490 -22.56 28.39 22.35
N TYR A 491 -23.07 27.17 22.42
CA TYR A 491 -24.48 26.89 22.12
C TYR A 491 -25.38 27.42 23.23
N GLN A 492 -25.05 27.22 24.51
CA GLN A 492 -25.91 27.54 25.63
C GLN A 492 -25.81 29.01 26.07
N ASN A 493 -24.64 29.62 26.07
CA ASN A 493 -24.38 30.89 26.76
C ASN A 493 -24.29 32.14 25.85
N GLY A 494 -24.46 31.98 24.52
CA GLY A 494 -24.41 33.10 23.57
C GLY A 494 -23.10 33.84 23.52
N THR A 495 -21.99 33.12 23.72
CA THR A 495 -20.63 33.70 23.68
C THR A 495 -20.04 33.77 22.29
N TYR A 496 -20.70 33.11 21.30
CA TYR A 496 -20.23 32.98 19.92
C TYR A 496 -21.28 33.41 18.93
N ASN A 497 -20.94 34.35 18.05
CA ASN A 497 -21.81 34.81 16.99
C ASN A 497 -21.65 33.91 15.75
N PHE A 498 -22.60 33.02 15.54
CA PHE A 498 -22.60 32.05 14.44
C PHE A 498 -22.61 32.70 13.04
N SER A 499 -23.20 33.90 12.88
CA SER A 499 -23.26 34.62 11.60
C SER A 499 -21.96 35.43 11.33
N ASN A 500 -21.30 35.89 12.41
CA ASN A 500 -20.06 36.70 12.34
C ASN A 500 -19.10 36.32 13.47
N PRO A 501 -18.38 35.23 13.38
CA PRO A 501 -17.44 34.76 14.41
C PRO A 501 -16.39 35.82 14.79
N ALA A 502 -15.96 36.66 13.85
CA ALA A 502 -14.99 37.72 14.08
C ALA A 502 -15.48 38.82 15.06
N ALA A 503 -16.79 38.96 15.23
CA ALA A 503 -17.38 39.89 16.19
C ALA A 503 -17.27 39.36 17.64
N THR A 504 -16.98 38.10 17.84
CA THR A 504 -16.83 37.45 19.15
C THR A 504 -15.56 36.61 19.23
N PRO A 505 -14.36 37.18 19.08
CA PRO A 505 -13.11 36.43 19.01
C PRO A 505 -12.81 35.64 20.29
N ASN A 506 -13.29 36.12 21.44
CA ASN A 506 -13.16 35.38 22.71
C ASN A 506 -14.13 34.19 22.83
N GLY A 507 -15.19 34.14 22.03
CA GLY A 507 -16.15 33.04 22.00
C GLY A 507 -15.57 31.69 21.49
N SER A 508 -14.47 31.77 20.76
CA SER A 508 -13.77 30.57 20.25
C SER A 508 -12.59 30.12 21.13
N VAL A 509 -12.35 30.77 22.26
CA VAL A 509 -11.26 30.39 23.18
C VAL A 509 -11.54 29.01 23.77
N GLY A 510 -10.55 28.10 23.58
CA GLY A 510 -10.68 26.70 24.01
C GLY A 510 -11.61 25.82 23.19
N LEU A 511 -12.21 26.36 22.11
CA LEU A 511 -13.11 25.61 21.23
C LEU A 511 -12.37 24.50 20.48
N TYR A 512 -11.14 24.77 20.05
CA TYR A 512 -10.33 23.82 19.32
C TYR A 512 -9.31 23.16 20.24
N THR A 513 -9.18 21.85 20.09
CA THR A 513 -8.28 21.00 20.88
C THR A 513 -7.57 19.98 19.99
N SER A 514 -6.67 19.20 20.55
CA SER A 514 -6.00 18.10 19.86
C SER A 514 -6.44 16.76 20.42
N ALA A 515 -6.42 15.76 19.56
CA ALA A 515 -6.64 14.37 19.92
C ALA A 515 -5.62 13.47 19.24
N ASN A 516 -5.42 12.25 19.70
CA ASN A 516 -4.45 11.35 19.10
C ASN A 516 -4.80 9.87 19.27
N ASN A 517 -4.25 9.07 18.38
CA ASN A 517 -4.22 7.60 18.42
C ASN A 517 -2.79 7.10 18.31
N LEU A 518 -2.46 5.98 18.97
CA LEU A 518 -1.17 5.31 18.88
C LEU A 518 -1.37 3.84 18.54
N ALA A 519 -0.60 3.34 17.61
CA ALA A 519 -0.60 1.94 17.23
C ALA A 519 0.83 1.37 17.13
N ILE A 520 1.00 0.11 17.54
CA ILE A 520 2.28 -0.62 17.45
C ILE A 520 1.99 -2.04 16.97
N SER A 521 2.65 -2.43 15.89
CA SER A 521 2.64 -3.81 15.37
C SER A 521 4.05 -4.39 15.40
N LYS A 522 4.20 -5.64 15.83
CA LYS A 522 5.48 -6.35 15.93
C LYS A 522 5.40 -7.74 15.35
N LEU A 523 6.52 -8.16 14.76
CA LEU A 523 6.70 -9.49 14.20
C LEU A 523 8.11 -10.00 14.49
N ASP A 524 8.19 -11.11 15.22
CA ASP A 524 9.40 -11.89 15.43
C ASP A 524 9.31 -13.17 14.62
N THR A 525 10.38 -13.55 13.90
CA THR A 525 10.38 -14.78 13.09
C THR A 525 11.71 -15.51 13.22
N VAL A 526 11.62 -16.81 13.38
CA VAL A 526 12.73 -17.75 13.22
C VAL A 526 12.38 -18.69 12.09
N ASP A 527 13.26 -18.83 11.12
CA ASP A 527 13.05 -19.65 9.93
C ASP A 527 14.23 -20.56 9.67
N ALA A 528 13.98 -21.79 9.21
CA ALA A 528 15.00 -22.73 8.82
C ALA A 528 14.53 -23.53 7.59
N THR A 529 15.40 -23.64 6.58
CA THR A 529 15.13 -24.37 5.33
C THR A 529 16.27 -25.32 5.00
N LEU A 530 15.92 -26.41 4.34
CA LEU A 530 16.83 -27.41 3.82
C LEU A 530 16.29 -27.95 2.49
N ALA A 531 17.06 -27.91 1.42
CA ALA A 531 16.60 -28.34 0.12
C ALA A 531 17.69 -29.01 -0.72
N THR A 532 17.29 -29.93 -1.56
CA THR A 532 18.15 -30.52 -2.60
C THR A 532 17.34 -30.70 -3.88
N PRO A 533 17.90 -30.32 -5.04
CA PRO A 533 17.29 -30.63 -6.33
C PRO A 533 17.50 -32.10 -6.76
N GLU A 534 18.34 -32.86 -6.05
CA GLU A 534 18.86 -34.16 -6.46
C GLU A 534 18.80 -35.19 -5.31
N LEU A 535 17.59 -35.42 -4.75
CA LEU A 535 17.38 -36.37 -3.65
C LEU A 535 17.70 -37.83 -4.09
N PHE A 536 17.21 -38.25 -5.25
CA PHE A 536 17.53 -39.49 -5.95
C PHE A 536 17.16 -39.39 -7.43
N HIS A 537 17.81 -40.21 -8.25
CA HIS A 537 17.63 -40.22 -9.69
C HIS A 537 16.54 -41.20 -10.14
N LEU A 538 15.61 -40.69 -10.98
CA LEU A 538 14.64 -41.47 -11.74
C LEU A 538 15.03 -41.48 -13.22
N PRO A 539 14.52 -42.46 -14.04
CA PRO A 539 14.79 -42.46 -15.48
C PRO A 539 14.38 -41.17 -16.20
N ALA A 540 13.50 -40.37 -15.60
CA ALA A 540 13.00 -39.11 -16.13
C ALA A 540 13.82 -37.90 -15.69
N GLY A 541 14.63 -37.98 -14.65
CA GLY A 541 15.42 -36.92 -14.05
C GLY A 541 15.50 -37.03 -12.53
N ASP A 542 16.01 -36.01 -11.88
CA ASP A 542 16.24 -36.01 -10.44
C ASP A 542 14.99 -35.54 -9.68
N VAL A 543 14.73 -36.21 -8.55
CA VAL A 543 13.67 -35.83 -7.62
C VAL A 543 14.22 -34.76 -6.68
N GLY A 544 13.57 -33.60 -6.63
CA GLY A 544 13.91 -32.54 -5.71
C GLY A 544 13.10 -32.62 -4.41
N LEU A 545 13.71 -32.28 -3.28
CA LEU A 545 13.08 -32.17 -1.96
C LEU A 545 13.46 -30.83 -1.31
N GLY A 546 12.46 -30.14 -0.79
CA GLY A 546 12.62 -29.01 0.12
C GLY A 546 11.84 -29.22 1.41
N PHE A 547 12.40 -28.79 2.51
CA PHE A 547 11.76 -28.83 3.84
C PHE A 547 12.06 -27.54 4.58
N GLY A 548 11.09 -27.04 5.39
CA GLY A 548 11.28 -25.87 6.22
C GLY A 548 10.47 -25.90 7.49
N ALA A 549 10.92 -25.12 8.47
CA ALA A 549 10.24 -24.89 9.73
C ALA A 549 10.31 -23.40 10.08
N GLN A 550 9.21 -22.86 10.61
CA GLN A 550 9.10 -21.46 10.96
C GLN A 550 8.38 -21.30 12.29
N PHE A 551 8.86 -20.38 13.10
CA PHE A 551 8.17 -19.92 14.29
C PHE A 551 8.03 -18.40 14.21
N THR A 552 6.82 -17.90 14.49
CA THR A 552 6.51 -16.47 14.43
C THR A 552 5.75 -16.06 15.67
N HIS A 553 6.15 -14.93 16.27
CA HIS A 553 5.37 -14.23 17.29
C HIS A 553 4.87 -12.91 16.72
N GLN A 554 3.58 -12.66 16.84
CA GLN A 554 2.89 -11.46 16.35
C GLN A 554 2.20 -10.75 17.50
N SER A 555 2.26 -9.41 17.51
CA SER A 555 1.47 -8.61 18.46
C SER A 555 1.08 -7.27 17.84
N GLU A 556 -0.11 -6.77 18.23
CA GLU A 556 -0.63 -5.50 17.76
C GLU A 556 -1.44 -4.82 18.85
N ILE A 557 -1.15 -3.55 19.07
CA ILE A 557 -1.82 -2.71 20.07
C ILE A 557 -2.20 -1.40 19.41
N MET A 558 -3.48 -1.02 19.52
CA MET A 558 -3.97 0.30 19.17
C MET A 558 -4.69 0.90 20.36
N THR A 559 -4.36 2.15 20.67
CA THR A 559 -4.90 2.84 21.84
C THR A 559 -5.20 4.27 21.49
N PRO A 560 -6.47 4.73 21.65
CA PRO A 560 -6.79 6.14 21.58
C PRO A 560 -6.11 6.88 22.73
N GLY A 561 -5.59 8.07 22.45
CA GLY A 561 -4.95 8.93 23.43
C GLY A 561 -5.85 10.09 23.87
N GLY A 562 -5.23 11.16 24.36
CA GLY A 562 -5.95 12.33 24.84
C GLY A 562 -6.84 12.97 23.78
N GLY A 563 -7.93 13.54 24.18
CA GLY A 563 -9.01 14.06 23.34
C GLY A 563 -10.04 12.99 22.98
N PHE A 564 -9.61 11.85 22.42
CA PHE A 564 -10.49 10.75 22.07
C PHE A 564 -10.83 9.86 23.26
N ALA A 565 -9.83 9.44 24.03
CA ALA A 565 -10.03 8.50 25.14
C ALA A 565 -10.73 9.12 26.35
N ASP A 566 -10.62 10.44 26.54
CA ASP A 566 -11.12 11.16 27.73
C ASP A 566 -12.48 11.84 27.51
N GLY A 567 -13.05 11.77 26.28
CA GLY A 567 -14.32 12.37 25.94
C GLY A 567 -14.30 13.89 25.79
N THR A 568 -13.12 14.47 25.60
CA THR A 568 -12.97 15.92 25.41
C THR A 568 -13.49 16.38 24.06
N VAL A 569 -13.38 15.54 23.01
CA VAL A 569 -13.82 15.90 21.66
C VAL A 569 -15.18 15.31 21.29
N ILE A 570 -15.88 16.00 20.38
CA ILE A 570 -17.07 15.44 19.73
C ILE A 570 -16.68 14.48 18.58
N ASN A 571 -17.58 13.57 18.23
CA ASN A 571 -17.40 12.60 17.12
C ASN A 571 -16.01 11.93 17.14
N PRO A 572 -15.62 11.30 18.24
CA PRO A 572 -14.25 10.81 18.41
C PRO A 572 -13.92 9.71 17.42
N ASN A 573 -12.69 9.76 16.89
CA ASN A 573 -12.14 8.71 16.03
C ASN A 573 -11.45 7.64 16.90
N LEU A 574 -12.21 6.64 17.35
CA LEU A 574 -11.77 5.62 18.29
C LEU A 574 -11.46 4.29 17.60
N GLN A 575 -10.23 3.81 17.72
CA GLN A 575 -9.88 2.44 17.40
C GLN A 575 -9.08 1.81 18.55
N THR A 576 -9.53 0.66 19.02
CA THR A 576 -8.82 -0.13 20.05
C THR A 576 -8.56 -1.54 19.55
N VAL A 577 -7.33 -2.00 19.67
CA VAL A 577 -6.91 -3.38 19.39
C VAL A 577 -5.89 -3.78 20.44
N ASN A 578 -5.97 -5.01 20.90
CA ASN A 578 -4.94 -5.61 21.76
C ASN A 578 -4.91 -7.11 21.50
N GLY A 579 -3.99 -7.53 20.62
CA GLY A 579 -3.87 -8.92 20.17
C GLY A 579 -2.42 -9.39 20.16
N GLN A 580 -2.23 -10.67 20.43
CA GLN A 580 -0.94 -11.36 20.26
C GLN A 580 -1.16 -12.84 19.97
N ARG A 581 -0.30 -13.42 19.15
CA ARG A 581 -0.33 -14.85 18.84
C ARG A 581 1.04 -15.43 18.52
N ASN A 582 1.16 -16.73 18.72
CA ASN A 582 2.30 -17.53 18.27
C ASN A 582 1.85 -18.43 17.10
N VAL A 583 2.72 -18.59 16.12
CA VAL A 583 2.48 -19.45 14.96
C VAL A 583 3.67 -20.36 14.77
N ALA A 584 3.47 -21.67 14.83
CA ALA A 584 4.48 -22.67 14.50
C ALA A 584 4.10 -23.36 13.19
N ALA A 585 5.06 -23.49 12.28
CA ALA A 585 4.80 -24.06 10.96
C ALA A 585 5.89 -25.02 10.52
N VAL A 586 5.48 -26.06 9.81
CA VAL A 586 6.39 -26.95 9.06
C VAL A 586 5.87 -27.08 7.64
N TYR A 587 6.77 -27.11 6.66
CA TYR A 587 6.40 -27.15 5.26
C TYR A 587 7.41 -27.92 4.43
N TYR A 588 6.94 -28.46 3.30
CA TYR A 588 7.76 -29.26 2.40
C TYR A 588 7.35 -29.05 0.94
N GLN A 589 8.27 -29.36 0.04
CA GLN A 589 8.06 -29.41 -1.40
C GLN A 589 8.78 -30.64 -1.96
N LEU A 590 8.10 -31.35 -2.85
CA LEU A 590 8.64 -32.51 -3.55
C LEU A 590 8.38 -32.32 -5.05
N ASP A 591 9.45 -32.29 -5.86
CA ASP A 591 9.38 -32.17 -7.31
C ASP A 591 9.79 -33.49 -7.96
N ILE A 592 8.85 -34.10 -8.68
CA ILE A 592 8.99 -35.45 -9.23
C ILE A 592 8.91 -35.39 -10.76
N PRO A 593 9.98 -35.63 -11.50
CA PRO A 593 9.91 -35.82 -12.95
C PRO A 593 9.21 -37.13 -13.30
N ILE A 594 8.03 -37.03 -13.91
CA ILE A 594 7.23 -38.22 -14.34
C ILE A 594 7.76 -38.77 -15.65
N ILE A 595 8.03 -37.88 -16.60
CA ILE A 595 8.78 -38.08 -17.83
C ILE A 595 9.69 -36.85 -18.05
N ARG A 596 10.66 -36.94 -18.96
CA ARG A 596 11.70 -35.91 -19.14
C ARG A 596 11.18 -34.48 -19.30
N ASN A 597 9.97 -34.28 -19.76
CA ASN A 597 9.35 -32.98 -20.02
C ASN A 597 8.08 -32.75 -19.21
N LEU A 598 7.74 -33.63 -18.25
CA LEU A 598 6.60 -33.47 -17.34
C LEU A 598 7.06 -33.66 -15.90
N THR A 599 6.95 -32.61 -15.10
CA THR A 599 7.26 -32.62 -13.67
C THR A 599 5.99 -32.42 -12.87
N PHE A 600 5.79 -33.25 -11.86
CA PHE A 600 4.77 -33.08 -10.83
C PHE A 600 5.40 -32.49 -9.58
N SER A 601 4.78 -31.46 -9.01
CA SER A 601 5.18 -30.88 -7.73
C SER A 601 4.06 -31.06 -6.71
N GLN A 602 4.43 -31.54 -5.55
CA GLN A 602 3.54 -31.64 -4.40
C GLN A 602 4.21 -30.89 -3.24
N SER A 603 3.49 -29.93 -2.65
CA SER A 603 3.93 -29.24 -1.46
C SER A 603 2.80 -29.17 -0.43
N GLY A 604 3.18 -28.96 0.80
CA GLY A 604 2.25 -28.81 1.90
C GLY A 604 2.85 -28.05 3.06
N ARG A 605 2.00 -27.32 3.76
CA ARG A 605 2.36 -26.58 4.96
C ARG A 605 1.31 -26.82 6.04
N TYR A 606 1.76 -27.10 7.24
CA TYR A 606 0.94 -27.15 8.43
C TYR A 606 1.33 -25.98 9.32
N ASP A 607 0.36 -25.14 9.63
CA ASP A 607 0.48 -24.01 10.56
C ASP A 607 -0.37 -24.29 11.80
N HIS A 608 0.17 -23.98 12.96
CA HIS A 608 -0.54 -24.02 14.23
C HIS A 608 -0.50 -22.64 14.89
N TYR A 609 -1.65 -22.01 14.96
CA TYR A 609 -1.90 -20.72 15.59
C TYR A 609 -2.36 -20.93 17.03
N SER A 610 -1.85 -20.13 17.96
CA SER A 610 -2.21 -20.24 19.39
C SER A 610 -3.66 -19.86 19.70
N ASP A 611 -4.33 -19.12 18.82
CA ASP A 611 -5.69 -18.58 18.93
C ASP A 611 -6.71 -19.35 18.06
N VAL A 612 -6.42 -19.57 16.78
CA VAL A 612 -7.36 -20.16 15.82
C VAL A 612 -7.08 -21.63 15.48
N GLY A 613 -6.06 -22.25 16.08
CA GLY A 613 -5.73 -23.65 15.92
C GLY A 613 -4.95 -24.00 14.65
N GLY A 614 -5.06 -25.27 14.21
CA GLY A 614 -4.24 -25.81 13.13
C GLY A 614 -4.89 -25.75 11.76
N ALA A 615 -4.07 -25.52 10.71
CA ALA A 615 -4.49 -25.56 9.32
C ALA A 615 -3.44 -26.25 8.44
N PHE A 616 -3.89 -27.13 7.52
CA PHE A 616 -3.02 -27.75 6.54
C PHE A 616 -3.35 -27.23 5.13
N SER A 617 -2.33 -26.79 4.43
CA SER A 617 -2.39 -26.14 3.12
C SER A 617 -1.64 -26.97 2.07
N PRO A 618 -2.27 -27.96 1.41
CA PRO A 618 -1.65 -28.75 0.35
C PRO A 618 -1.70 -28.01 -0.99
N ARG A 619 -0.70 -28.27 -1.83
CA ARG A 619 -0.64 -27.85 -3.23
C ARG A 619 -0.19 -29.00 -4.11
N PHE A 620 -0.82 -29.11 -5.30
CA PHE A 620 -0.48 -30.04 -6.37
C PHE A 620 -0.30 -29.23 -7.64
N ALA A 621 0.82 -29.43 -8.33
CA ALA A 621 1.09 -28.72 -9.55
C ALA A 621 1.74 -29.62 -10.60
N LEU A 622 1.47 -29.33 -11.87
CA LEU A 622 2.06 -29.98 -13.02
C LEU A 622 2.71 -28.94 -13.92
N ARG A 623 3.92 -29.23 -14.38
CA ARG A 623 4.64 -28.46 -15.39
C ARG A 623 4.98 -29.38 -16.55
N TYR A 624 4.52 -29.02 -17.74
CA TYR A 624 4.75 -29.76 -18.98
C TYR A 624 5.45 -28.87 -20.01
N GLN A 625 6.60 -29.32 -20.48
CA GLN A 625 7.41 -28.62 -21.46
C GLN A 625 7.65 -29.50 -22.70
N PRO A 626 6.66 -29.63 -23.61
CA PRO A 626 6.77 -30.50 -24.76
C PRO A 626 7.91 -30.15 -25.69
N VAL A 627 8.20 -28.87 -25.81
CA VAL A 627 9.34 -28.30 -26.56
C VAL A 627 9.92 -27.14 -25.73
N SER A 628 11.19 -26.78 -25.97
CA SER A 628 11.87 -25.72 -25.22
C SER A 628 11.20 -24.36 -25.31
N ALA A 629 10.39 -24.12 -26.35
CA ALA A 629 9.66 -22.89 -26.58
C ALA A 629 8.29 -22.82 -25.88
N LEU A 630 7.75 -23.93 -25.35
CA LEU A 630 6.42 -23.95 -24.74
C LEU A 630 6.48 -24.63 -23.37
N THR A 631 6.08 -23.90 -22.35
CA THR A 631 5.82 -24.43 -21.01
C THR A 631 4.35 -24.26 -20.68
N MET A 632 3.71 -25.31 -20.24
CA MET A 632 2.34 -25.34 -19.73
C MET A 632 2.39 -25.72 -18.26
N TYR A 633 1.54 -25.09 -17.45
CA TYR A 633 1.47 -25.40 -16.01
C TYR A 633 0.03 -25.33 -15.51
N THR A 634 -0.21 -26.07 -14.47
CA THR A 634 -1.45 -25.98 -13.69
C THR A 634 -1.14 -26.23 -12.23
N SER A 635 -1.84 -25.50 -11.35
CA SER A 635 -1.73 -25.73 -9.92
C SER A 635 -3.10 -25.70 -9.24
N TYR A 636 -3.31 -26.58 -8.29
CA TYR A 636 -4.43 -26.56 -7.37
C TYR A 636 -3.92 -26.51 -5.95
N ASN A 637 -4.41 -25.56 -5.16
CA ASN A 637 -4.06 -25.47 -3.76
C ASN A 637 -5.26 -25.18 -2.88
N ARG A 638 -5.16 -25.62 -1.63
CA ARG A 638 -6.01 -25.20 -0.53
C ARG A 638 -5.16 -24.39 0.44
N GLY A 639 -5.77 -23.38 1.02
CA GLY A 639 -5.12 -22.54 2.01
C GLY A 639 -6.12 -22.00 3.00
N PHE A 640 -5.67 -21.07 3.81
CA PHE A 640 -6.48 -20.40 4.80
C PHE A 640 -5.97 -18.98 5.03
N ARG A 641 -6.81 -18.15 5.66
CA ARG A 641 -6.42 -16.88 6.27
C ARG A 641 -6.87 -16.88 7.73
N ALA A 642 -5.95 -16.64 8.63
CA ALA A 642 -6.27 -16.35 10.03
C ALA A 642 -6.94 -14.97 10.12
N PRO A 643 -7.88 -14.73 11.05
CA PRO A 643 -8.42 -13.42 11.29
C PRO A 643 -7.31 -12.41 11.65
N THR A 644 -7.49 -11.14 11.29
CA THR A 644 -6.63 -10.06 11.80
C THR A 644 -6.95 -9.75 13.26
N PHE A 645 -6.06 -9.07 13.97
CA PHE A 645 -6.33 -8.74 15.38
C PHE A 645 -7.52 -7.79 15.58
N VAL A 646 -7.87 -6.98 14.57
CA VAL A 646 -9.10 -6.18 14.62
C VAL A 646 -10.34 -7.06 14.46
N GLU A 647 -10.23 -8.19 13.75
CA GLU A 647 -11.35 -9.10 13.53
C GLU A 647 -11.60 -10.00 14.76
N ASP A 648 -10.56 -10.52 15.43
CA ASP A 648 -10.70 -11.58 16.45
C ASP A 648 -10.35 -11.17 17.89
N SER A 649 -9.72 -10.02 18.12
CA SER A 649 -9.45 -9.56 19.50
C SER A 649 -10.65 -8.80 20.10
N ASN A 650 -10.52 -8.32 21.34
CA ASN A 650 -11.49 -7.41 21.95
C ASN A 650 -11.36 -5.99 21.34
N SER A 651 -11.41 -5.90 20.03
CA SER A 651 -11.30 -4.65 19.30
C SER A 651 -12.61 -3.88 19.27
N ARG A 652 -12.52 -2.56 19.15
CA ARG A 652 -13.66 -1.68 18.89
C ARG A 652 -13.21 -0.58 17.94
N THR A 653 -13.94 -0.41 16.84
CA THR A 653 -13.67 0.61 15.84
C THR A 653 -14.93 1.40 15.58
N LEU A 654 -14.87 2.72 15.79
CA LEU A 654 -15.93 3.63 15.36
C LEU A 654 -15.83 3.87 13.86
N GLY A 655 -16.97 3.90 13.20
CA GLY A 655 -17.08 4.20 11.78
C GLY A 655 -18.45 4.78 11.45
N ILE A 656 -18.60 5.24 10.23
CA ILE A 656 -19.87 5.70 9.68
C ILE A 656 -20.37 4.64 8.70
N GLN A 657 -21.62 4.27 8.82
CA GLN A 657 -22.33 3.37 7.91
C GLN A 657 -23.48 4.11 7.23
N VAL A 658 -23.83 3.67 6.05
CA VAL A 658 -24.99 4.17 5.32
C VAL A 658 -26.13 3.15 5.40
N ASP A 659 -27.27 3.55 5.89
CA ASP A 659 -28.48 2.74 5.79
C ASP A 659 -28.92 2.66 4.33
N GLN A 660 -28.84 1.47 3.76
CA GLN A 660 -29.16 1.22 2.35
C GLN A 660 -30.64 1.50 2.00
N ALA A 661 -31.54 1.35 2.97
CA ALA A 661 -32.98 1.55 2.75
C ALA A 661 -33.34 3.03 2.77
N THR A 662 -32.72 3.83 3.62
CA THR A 662 -33.05 5.24 3.84
C THR A 662 -32.04 6.20 3.25
N GLY A 663 -30.79 5.73 2.93
CA GLY A 663 -29.67 6.58 2.52
C GLY A 663 -29.09 7.43 3.67
N GLN A 664 -29.50 7.19 4.91
CA GLN A 664 -29.05 7.94 6.07
C GLN A 664 -27.75 7.38 6.63
N ASN A 665 -26.88 8.26 7.09
CA ASN A 665 -25.66 7.88 7.80
C ASN A 665 -25.96 7.63 9.28
N TYR A 666 -25.35 6.59 9.84
CA TYR A 666 -25.37 6.34 11.28
C TYR A 666 -23.98 5.91 11.76
N THR A 667 -23.68 6.20 13.01
CA THR A 667 -22.42 5.72 13.61
C THR A 667 -22.52 4.23 13.89
N SER A 668 -21.47 3.49 13.54
CA SER A 668 -21.31 2.08 13.91
C SER A 668 -20.12 1.88 14.84
N ILE A 669 -20.26 0.95 15.76
CA ILE A 669 -19.14 0.40 16.54
C ILE A 669 -18.95 -1.03 16.07
N THR A 670 -17.91 -1.24 15.28
CA THR A 670 -17.54 -2.59 14.86
C THR A 670 -16.69 -3.24 15.96
N GLU A 671 -17.09 -4.44 16.37
CA GLU A 671 -16.48 -5.16 17.51
C GLU A 671 -15.83 -6.46 17.03
N GLY A 672 -14.61 -6.74 17.53
CA GLY A 672 -13.92 -8.00 17.28
C GLY A 672 -14.69 -9.20 17.87
N ASN A 673 -14.49 -10.37 17.28
CA ASN A 673 -15.15 -11.61 17.68
C ASN A 673 -14.13 -12.75 17.84
N PRO A 674 -13.79 -13.14 19.08
CA PRO A 674 -12.83 -14.22 19.35
C PRO A 674 -13.28 -15.60 18.85
N ASP A 675 -14.57 -15.80 18.56
CA ASP A 675 -15.13 -17.07 18.09
C ASP A 675 -15.02 -17.24 16.56
N LEU A 676 -14.35 -16.34 15.87
CA LEU A 676 -14.15 -16.43 14.43
C LEU A 676 -13.33 -17.65 14.02
N LYS A 677 -13.74 -18.26 12.94
CA LYS A 677 -13.01 -19.35 12.29
C LYS A 677 -12.16 -18.78 11.16
N ALA A 678 -10.99 -19.38 10.95
CA ALA A 678 -10.16 -19.06 9.80
C ALA A 678 -10.95 -19.23 8.49
N GLU A 679 -10.74 -18.31 7.56
CA GLU A 679 -11.25 -18.45 6.19
C GLU A 679 -10.55 -19.61 5.48
N ARG A 680 -11.25 -20.28 4.59
CA ARG A 680 -10.73 -21.42 3.80
C ARG A 680 -10.64 -21.02 2.34
N THR A 681 -9.50 -21.30 1.72
CA THR A 681 -9.28 -20.91 0.32
C THR A 681 -9.05 -22.13 -0.57
N ARG A 682 -9.49 -22.00 -1.82
CA ARG A 682 -9.26 -22.96 -2.90
C ARG A 682 -8.88 -22.18 -4.16
N ASN A 683 -7.70 -22.42 -4.68
CA ASN A 683 -7.18 -21.76 -5.86
C ASN A 683 -6.87 -22.80 -6.94
N LEU A 684 -7.19 -22.46 -8.18
CA LEU A 684 -6.86 -23.22 -9.36
C LEU A 684 -6.31 -22.26 -10.41
N ASP A 685 -5.13 -22.59 -10.91
CA ASP A 685 -4.44 -21.83 -11.95
C ASP A 685 -4.11 -22.76 -13.12
N ILE A 686 -4.31 -22.29 -14.34
CA ILE A 686 -3.96 -22.97 -15.58
C ILE A 686 -3.33 -21.96 -16.49
N GLY A 687 -2.08 -22.20 -16.93
CA GLY A 687 -1.38 -21.24 -17.73
C GLY A 687 -0.41 -21.88 -18.73
N PHE A 688 0.06 -21.06 -19.63
CA PHE A 688 1.16 -21.40 -20.52
C PHE A 688 2.05 -20.19 -20.78
N GLN A 689 3.29 -20.48 -21.11
CA GLN A 689 4.26 -19.53 -21.60
C GLN A 689 4.91 -20.03 -22.88
N VAL A 690 4.95 -19.16 -23.88
CA VAL A 690 5.54 -19.44 -25.19
C VAL A 690 6.70 -18.48 -25.41
N SER A 691 7.90 -19.04 -25.57
CA SER A 691 9.14 -18.32 -25.87
C SER A 691 9.80 -18.89 -27.13
N PRO A 692 9.22 -18.65 -28.33
CA PRO A 692 9.66 -19.26 -29.57
C PRO A 692 11.04 -18.75 -30.02
N THR A 693 11.41 -17.56 -29.55
CA THR A 693 12.72 -16.97 -29.78
C THR A 693 13.25 -16.38 -28.45
N ARG A 694 14.51 -15.96 -28.43
CA ARG A 694 15.09 -15.28 -27.24
C ARG A 694 14.52 -13.88 -27.02
N THR A 695 13.83 -13.33 -28.01
CA THR A 695 13.28 -11.97 -28.04
C THR A 695 11.76 -11.93 -27.90
N THR A 696 11.11 -13.09 -27.90
CA THR A 696 9.65 -13.22 -27.79
C THR A 696 9.28 -14.03 -26.57
N ASP A 697 8.40 -13.49 -25.75
CA ASP A 697 7.86 -14.16 -24.58
C ASP A 697 6.38 -13.78 -24.44
N VAL A 698 5.49 -14.78 -24.38
CA VAL A 698 4.04 -14.59 -24.26
C VAL A 698 3.52 -15.55 -23.20
N GLY A 699 2.87 -15.02 -22.18
CA GLY A 699 2.22 -15.80 -21.13
C GLY A 699 0.72 -15.53 -21.10
N LEU A 700 -0.06 -16.56 -20.78
CA LEU A 700 -1.47 -16.44 -20.48
C LEU A 700 -1.82 -17.40 -19.35
N GLU A 701 -2.51 -16.89 -18.34
CA GLU A 701 -3.00 -17.67 -17.22
C GLU A 701 -4.49 -17.42 -16.99
N TRP A 702 -5.23 -18.46 -16.73
CA TRP A 702 -6.57 -18.41 -16.14
C TRP A 702 -6.47 -18.79 -14.68
N TYR A 703 -7.11 -18.01 -13.82
CA TYR A 703 -7.16 -18.25 -12.38
C TYR A 703 -8.59 -18.36 -11.87
N LYS A 704 -8.77 -19.12 -10.80
CA LYS A 704 -9.97 -19.15 -9.98
C LYS A 704 -9.59 -19.24 -8.51
N ILE A 705 -10.12 -18.28 -7.72
CA ILE A 705 -9.94 -18.21 -6.27
C ILE A 705 -11.32 -18.26 -5.61
N ARG A 706 -11.48 -19.16 -4.65
CA ARG A 706 -12.66 -19.18 -3.78
C ARG A 706 -12.22 -19.10 -2.33
N VAL A 707 -12.84 -18.18 -1.59
CA VAL A 707 -12.70 -18.02 -0.14
C VAL A 707 -14.05 -18.36 0.49
N ASP A 708 -14.08 -19.36 1.35
CA ASP A 708 -15.25 -19.73 2.14
C ASP A 708 -15.09 -19.22 3.57
N ASN A 709 -16.18 -18.94 4.28
CA ASN A 709 -16.22 -18.35 5.61
C ASN A 709 -15.59 -16.95 5.66
N VAL A 710 -15.79 -16.14 4.63
CA VAL A 710 -15.28 -14.78 4.56
C VAL A 710 -15.63 -14.01 5.83
N ILE A 711 -14.65 -13.34 6.43
CA ILE A 711 -14.84 -12.53 7.62
C ILE A 711 -15.21 -11.10 7.20
N GLY A 712 -16.30 -10.60 7.79
CA GLY A 712 -16.79 -9.24 7.58
C GLY A 712 -17.75 -8.85 8.71
N GLN A 713 -18.33 -7.67 8.59
CA GLN A 713 -19.30 -7.17 9.55
C GLN A 713 -20.56 -8.06 9.53
N GLY A 714 -20.93 -8.56 10.70
CA GLY A 714 -22.12 -9.38 10.91
C GLY A 714 -23.42 -8.58 10.95
N ALA A 715 -24.48 -9.21 11.45
CA ALA A 715 -25.70 -8.50 11.76
C ALA A 715 -25.51 -7.62 13.01
N PRO A 716 -26.18 -6.48 13.10
CA PRO A 716 -26.18 -5.66 14.31
C PRO A 716 -26.55 -6.48 15.56
N SER A 717 -25.72 -6.39 16.60
CA SER A 717 -25.98 -7.01 17.90
C SER A 717 -26.87 -6.15 18.79
N SER A 718 -26.78 -4.83 18.64
CA SER A 718 -27.63 -3.87 19.33
C SER A 718 -27.69 -2.55 18.57
N THR A 719 -28.83 -1.84 18.73
CA THR A 719 -29.05 -0.49 18.23
C THR A 719 -29.37 0.41 19.42
N VAL A 720 -28.62 1.50 19.54
CA VAL A 720 -28.86 2.51 20.57
C VAL A 720 -29.56 3.69 19.94
N VAL A 721 -30.72 4.05 20.49
CA VAL A 721 -31.55 5.15 20.02
C VAL A 721 -31.61 6.24 21.08
N ASP A 722 -31.75 7.47 20.63
CA ASP A 722 -32.05 8.59 21.50
C ASP A 722 -33.49 8.42 22.02
N PRO A 723 -33.69 8.31 23.33
CA PRO A 723 -35.01 8.08 23.93
C PRO A 723 -35.96 9.27 23.70
N THR A 724 -35.48 10.45 23.40
CA THR A 724 -36.26 11.66 23.19
C THR A 724 -36.74 11.82 21.75
N THR A 725 -35.85 11.56 20.80
CA THR A 725 -36.09 11.77 19.37
C THR A 725 -36.42 10.49 18.61
N GLY A 726 -36.09 9.32 19.17
CA GLY A 726 -36.19 8.04 18.48
C GLY A 726 -35.08 7.84 17.41
N GLN A 727 -34.18 8.78 17.26
CA GLN A 727 -33.07 8.70 16.27
C GLN A 727 -32.07 7.63 16.66
N THR A 728 -31.62 6.84 15.69
CA THR A 728 -30.50 5.93 15.90
C THR A 728 -29.21 6.72 16.15
N LEU A 729 -28.60 6.53 17.32
CA LEU A 729 -27.32 7.15 17.69
C LEU A 729 -26.17 6.32 17.14
N TYR A 730 -26.15 5.04 17.44
CA TYR A 730 -25.15 4.11 16.91
C TYR A 730 -25.64 2.66 16.96
N VAL A 731 -24.94 1.82 16.19
CA VAL A 731 -25.21 0.39 16.07
C VAL A 731 -23.95 -0.38 16.40
N ASN A 732 -24.03 -1.40 17.26
CA ASN A 732 -22.92 -2.33 17.50
C ASN A 732 -22.98 -3.48 16.51
N ILE A 733 -21.87 -3.74 15.82
CA ILE A 733 -21.79 -4.74 14.74
C ILE A 733 -20.57 -5.63 15.00
N PRO A 734 -20.74 -6.89 15.44
CA PRO A 734 -19.62 -7.82 15.60
C PRO A 734 -19.12 -8.32 14.25
N TYR A 735 -17.83 -8.66 14.15
CA TYR A 735 -17.33 -9.45 13.04
C TYR A 735 -17.92 -10.86 13.05
N ALA A 736 -18.16 -11.41 11.88
CA ALA A 736 -18.72 -12.75 11.70
C ALA A 736 -18.12 -13.45 10.48
N ASN A 737 -18.10 -14.78 10.51
CA ASN A 737 -17.88 -15.57 9.30
C ASN A 737 -19.13 -15.50 8.44
N LEU A 738 -19.02 -14.82 7.32
CA LEU A 738 -20.09 -14.65 6.33
C LEU A 738 -20.08 -15.80 5.32
N GLY A 739 -20.60 -15.59 4.14
CA GLY A 739 -20.67 -16.61 3.10
C GLY A 739 -19.35 -16.92 2.39
N TYR A 740 -19.27 -16.56 1.12
CA TYR A 740 -18.08 -16.85 0.31
C TYR A 740 -17.78 -15.74 -0.70
N LEU A 741 -16.50 -15.65 -1.09
CA LEU A 741 -16.04 -14.93 -2.25
C LEU A 741 -15.56 -15.92 -3.32
N ASP A 742 -15.95 -15.70 -4.58
CA ASP A 742 -15.52 -16.49 -5.74
C ASP A 742 -15.12 -15.54 -6.87
N THR A 743 -13.83 -15.54 -7.23
CA THR A 743 -13.32 -14.74 -8.34
C THR A 743 -12.58 -15.59 -9.35
N ASN A 744 -12.69 -15.21 -10.62
CA ASN A 744 -11.92 -15.82 -11.71
C ASN A 744 -11.66 -14.79 -12.82
N GLY A 745 -10.59 -15.05 -13.58
CA GLY A 745 -10.19 -14.15 -14.64
C GLY A 745 -9.03 -14.69 -15.46
N PHE A 746 -8.51 -13.83 -16.32
CA PHE A 746 -7.35 -14.11 -17.17
C PHE A 746 -6.29 -13.04 -16.93
N GLU A 747 -5.03 -13.45 -16.96
CA GLU A 747 -3.87 -12.58 -16.92
C GLU A 747 -2.93 -12.92 -18.05
N GLY A 748 -2.52 -11.91 -18.83
CA GLY A 748 -1.67 -12.07 -19.99
C GLY A 748 -0.44 -11.19 -19.92
N THR A 749 0.70 -11.72 -20.36
CA THR A 749 1.96 -10.98 -20.48
C THR A 749 2.50 -11.15 -21.89
N LEU A 750 3.09 -10.07 -22.41
CA LEU A 750 3.76 -10.04 -23.70
C LEU A 750 5.10 -9.32 -23.58
N ARG A 751 6.13 -9.89 -24.17
CA ARG A 751 7.39 -9.19 -24.43
C ARG A 751 7.92 -9.58 -25.80
N GLN A 752 8.14 -8.56 -26.66
CA GLN A 752 8.71 -8.73 -27.99
C GLN A 752 9.79 -7.68 -28.21
N SER A 753 11.03 -8.11 -28.42
CA SER A 753 12.12 -7.22 -28.81
C SER A 753 12.48 -7.39 -30.29
N LEU A 754 12.60 -6.26 -31.00
CA LEU A 754 12.89 -6.18 -32.43
C LEU A 754 14.16 -5.33 -32.63
N PRO A 755 15.30 -5.91 -32.99
CA PRO A 755 16.48 -5.17 -33.37
C PRO A 755 16.27 -4.57 -34.78
N THR A 756 16.55 -3.27 -34.90
CA THR A 756 16.45 -2.53 -36.16
C THR A 756 17.71 -1.69 -36.43
N ALA A 757 17.86 -1.14 -37.60
CA ALA A 757 18.95 -0.23 -37.93
C ALA A 757 18.94 1.08 -37.10
N VAL A 758 17.77 1.46 -36.54
CA VAL A 758 17.57 2.67 -35.75
C VAL A 758 17.40 2.33 -34.24
N GLY A 759 17.83 1.16 -33.80
CA GLY A 759 17.81 0.75 -32.39
C GLY A 759 16.97 -0.48 -32.13
N MET A 760 16.90 -0.85 -30.86
CA MET A 760 16.09 -1.94 -30.34
C MET A 760 14.72 -1.40 -29.90
N PHE A 761 13.66 -1.94 -30.45
CA PHE A 761 12.30 -1.71 -29.97
C PHE A 761 11.86 -2.91 -29.14
N THR A 762 11.33 -2.65 -27.95
CA THR A 762 10.74 -3.69 -27.10
C THR A 762 9.30 -3.31 -26.78
N LEU A 763 8.36 -4.12 -27.22
CA LEU A 763 6.96 -4.03 -26.83
C LEU A 763 6.75 -4.98 -25.66
N SER A 764 6.29 -4.45 -24.52
CA SER A 764 5.89 -5.24 -23.35
C SER A 764 4.46 -4.91 -22.96
N GLY A 765 3.73 -5.90 -22.50
CA GLY A 765 2.35 -5.75 -22.07
C GLY A 765 2.04 -6.64 -20.87
N ASP A 766 1.21 -6.12 -19.97
CA ASP A 766 0.69 -6.80 -18.77
C ASP A 766 -0.79 -6.46 -18.65
N TRP A 767 -1.67 -7.46 -18.82
CA TRP A 767 -3.12 -7.27 -18.94
C TRP A 767 -3.87 -8.27 -18.08
N ALA A 768 -4.92 -7.79 -17.40
CA ALA A 768 -5.84 -8.63 -16.62
C ALA A 768 -7.30 -8.41 -17.07
N TYR A 769 -8.06 -9.48 -17.05
CA TYR A 769 -9.50 -9.49 -17.27
C TYR A 769 -10.19 -10.23 -16.12
N VAL A 770 -10.97 -9.53 -15.31
CA VAL A 770 -11.81 -10.10 -14.26
C VAL A 770 -13.12 -10.56 -14.88
N ASN A 771 -13.30 -11.88 -15.01
CA ASN A 771 -14.51 -12.45 -15.58
C ASN A 771 -15.67 -12.43 -14.58
N SER A 772 -15.38 -12.79 -13.32
CA SER A 772 -16.37 -12.85 -12.24
C SER A 772 -15.72 -12.52 -10.92
N PHE A 773 -16.44 -11.77 -10.07
CA PHE A 773 -16.07 -11.45 -8.68
C PHE A 773 -17.35 -11.48 -7.85
N LYS A 774 -17.66 -12.61 -7.22
CA LYS A 774 -18.95 -12.86 -6.56
C LYS A 774 -18.79 -12.95 -5.06
N LEU A 775 -19.54 -12.11 -4.34
CA LEU A 775 -19.75 -12.22 -2.91
C LEU A 775 -21.12 -12.86 -2.65
N GLY A 776 -21.14 -14.00 -2.01
CA GLY A 776 -22.36 -14.67 -1.56
C GLY A 776 -22.51 -14.54 -0.06
N LEU A 777 -23.51 -13.80 0.40
CA LEU A 777 -23.84 -13.62 1.81
C LEU A 777 -24.95 -14.59 2.23
N PRO A 778 -25.05 -14.97 3.53
CA PRO A 778 -26.11 -15.84 4.03
C PRO A 778 -27.48 -15.23 3.76
N GLY A 779 -28.39 -16.03 3.18
CA GLY A 779 -29.78 -15.64 2.93
C GLY A 779 -30.00 -14.69 1.76
N GLY A 780 -28.94 -14.23 1.06
CA GLY A 780 -29.02 -13.31 -0.07
C GLY A 780 -28.61 -13.95 -1.41
N ALA A 781 -28.99 -13.32 -2.52
CA ALA A 781 -28.46 -13.67 -3.83
C ALA A 781 -27.00 -13.21 -3.94
N PRO A 782 -26.09 -13.99 -4.59
CA PRO A 782 -24.71 -13.57 -4.78
C PRO A 782 -24.62 -12.27 -5.59
N VAL A 783 -23.82 -11.33 -5.10
CA VAL A 783 -23.56 -10.06 -5.76
C VAL A 783 -22.29 -10.20 -6.61
N ASN A 784 -22.35 -9.81 -7.89
CA ASN A 784 -21.18 -9.85 -8.78
C ASN A 784 -20.57 -8.46 -8.95
N GLY A 785 -19.37 -8.25 -8.40
CA GLY A 785 -18.61 -7.01 -8.48
C GLY A 785 -17.93 -6.77 -9.83
N ALA A 786 -17.64 -7.80 -10.60
CA ALA A 786 -16.88 -7.64 -11.85
C ALA A 786 -17.62 -6.74 -12.85
N GLY A 787 -16.99 -5.63 -13.23
CA GLY A 787 -17.58 -4.60 -14.08
C GLY A 787 -18.58 -3.69 -13.38
N ASN A 788 -18.58 -3.64 -12.05
CA ASN A 788 -19.51 -2.85 -11.23
C ASN A 788 -18.77 -2.10 -10.14
N ASN A 789 -19.45 -1.10 -9.57
CA ASN A 789 -19.09 -0.45 -8.32
C ASN A 789 -20.02 -0.95 -7.20
N TYR A 790 -19.44 -1.43 -6.11
CA TYR A 790 -20.13 -1.86 -4.89
C TYR A 790 -19.50 -1.16 -3.69
N THR A 791 -19.75 0.11 -3.51
CA THR A 791 -19.18 0.94 -2.43
C THR A 791 -19.62 0.52 -1.03
N ILE A 792 -20.60 -0.36 -0.88
CA ILE A 792 -21.39 -0.46 0.33
C ILE A 792 -21.39 -1.89 0.90
N THR A 793 -20.73 -2.86 0.29
CA THR A 793 -20.74 -4.25 0.77
C THR A 793 -19.40 -4.58 1.41
N GLN A 794 -19.24 -4.24 2.68
CA GLN A 794 -18.15 -4.81 3.47
C GLN A 794 -18.20 -6.36 3.36
N PRO A 795 -17.08 -7.04 3.20
CA PRO A 795 -15.69 -6.63 3.29
C PRO A 795 -15.04 -6.17 1.97
N PHE A 796 -15.73 -6.08 0.84
CA PHE A 796 -15.18 -5.80 -0.47
C PHE A 796 -15.94 -4.67 -1.19
N GLY A 797 -15.90 -3.47 -0.64
CA GLY A 797 -16.39 -2.29 -1.35
C GLY A 797 -15.43 -1.81 -2.43
N GLY A 798 -15.91 -1.03 -3.41
CA GLY A 798 -15.09 -0.36 -4.40
C GLY A 798 -15.49 -0.63 -5.85
N SER A 799 -14.71 -0.07 -6.77
CA SER A 799 -14.91 -0.21 -8.22
C SER A 799 -14.07 -1.36 -8.75
N PHE A 800 -14.68 -2.27 -9.50
CA PHE A 800 -14.06 -3.46 -10.09
C PHE A 800 -14.13 -3.44 -11.62
N PRO A 801 -13.32 -2.65 -12.32
CA PRO A 801 -13.24 -2.71 -13.77
C PRO A 801 -12.86 -4.10 -14.25
N ARG A 802 -13.50 -4.60 -15.33
CA ARG A 802 -13.14 -5.94 -15.86
C ARG A 802 -11.76 -5.98 -16.48
N TRP A 803 -11.35 -4.89 -17.14
CA TRP A 803 -10.09 -4.80 -17.84
C TRP A 803 -9.16 -3.80 -17.15
N LYS A 804 -7.94 -4.22 -16.88
CA LYS A 804 -6.83 -3.34 -16.49
C LYS A 804 -5.55 -3.83 -17.15
N GLY A 805 -4.71 -2.91 -17.61
CA GLY A 805 -3.44 -3.32 -18.18
C GLY A 805 -2.57 -2.17 -18.64
N ASN A 806 -1.33 -2.53 -18.91
CA ASN A 806 -0.29 -1.65 -19.41
C ASN A 806 0.32 -2.21 -20.68
N THR A 807 0.70 -1.31 -21.59
CA THR A 807 1.53 -1.66 -22.74
C THR A 807 2.61 -0.60 -22.90
N THR A 808 3.87 -1.01 -22.87
CA THR A 808 5.04 -0.13 -23.00
C THR A 808 5.77 -0.44 -24.29
N LEU A 809 6.00 0.60 -25.08
CA LEU A 809 6.94 0.58 -26.18
C LEU A 809 8.23 1.26 -25.74
N ASP A 810 9.28 0.48 -25.57
CA ASP A 810 10.63 0.91 -25.21
C ASP A 810 11.49 0.96 -26.49
N TRP A 811 12.12 2.10 -26.75
CA TRP A 811 13.08 2.31 -27.82
C TRP A 811 14.45 2.63 -27.24
N ASN A 812 15.41 1.74 -27.50
CA ASN A 812 16.79 1.92 -27.07
C ASN A 812 17.69 2.08 -28.28
N TYR A 813 18.41 3.20 -28.37
CA TYR A 813 19.33 3.52 -29.45
C TYR A 813 20.58 4.22 -28.92
N HIS A 814 21.73 3.52 -28.98
CA HIS A 814 23.01 3.97 -28.44
C HIS A 814 22.94 4.34 -26.96
N LYS A 815 22.89 5.63 -26.68
CA LYS A 815 22.85 6.21 -25.32
C LYS A 815 21.48 6.74 -24.92
N PHE A 816 20.50 6.63 -25.82
CA PHE A 816 19.14 7.04 -25.57
C PHE A 816 18.24 5.84 -25.33
N ASP A 817 17.33 6.01 -24.38
CA ASP A 817 16.26 5.09 -24.07
C ASP A 817 14.97 5.92 -23.94
N ALA A 818 13.90 5.50 -24.57
CA ALA A 818 12.60 6.18 -24.51
C ALA A 818 11.48 5.14 -24.38
N ALA A 819 10.69 5.26 -23.33
CA ALA A 819 9.58 4.37 -23.02
C ALA A 819 8.26 5.12 -23.07
N LEU A 820 7.35 4.71 -23.95
CA LEU A 820 5.97 5.19 -24.02
C LEU A 820 5.06 4.11 -23.43
N THR A 821 4.42 4.40 -22.30
CA THR A 821 3.52 3.49 -21.62
C THR A 821 2.06 3.91 -21.77
N TRP A 822 1.22 3.04 -22.29
CA TRP A 822 -0.24 3.15 -22.28
C TRP A 822 -0.79 2.36 -21.11
N GLN A 823 -1.51 3.04 -20.20
CA GLN A 823 -2.25 2.45 -19.09
C GLN A 823 -3.74 2.50 -19.42
N PHE A 824 -4.41 1.38 -19.23
CA PHE A 824 -5.84 1.24 -19.54
C PHE A 824 -6.62 0.69 -18.35
N THR A 825 -7.76 1.34 -18.05
CA THR A 825 -8.77 0.87 -17.13
C THR A 825 -10.11 0.80 -17.86
N GLY A 826 -10.75 -0.36 -17.84
CA GLY A 826 -12.02 -0.60 -18.50
C GLY A 826 -13.20 0.11 -17.82
N PRO A 827 -14.34 0.21 -18.52
CA PRO A 827 -15.56 0.80 -17.97
C PRO A 827 -16.20 -0.14 -16.96
N TYR A 828 -17.00 0.45 -16.04
CA TYR A 828 -17.83 -0.30 -15.09
C TYR A 828 -19.21 0.38 -14.90
N ALA A 829 -20.17 -0.39 -14.38
CA ALA A 829 -21.48 0.12 -14.02
C ALA A 829 -21.45 0.66 -12.58
N GLN A 830 -22.09 1.80 -12.41
CA GLN A 830 -22.35 2.39 -11.12
C GLN A 830 -23.80 2.05 -10.75
N ASN A 831 -23.99 1.48 -9.55
CA ASN A 831 -25.27 0.89 -9.13
C ASN A 831 -25.97 1.66 -8.00
N LEU A 832 -25.87 3.00 -7.98
CA LEU A 832 -26.74 3.79 -7.13
C LEU A 832 -28.20 3.55 -7.54
N ALA A 833 -29.02 3.10 -6.59
CA ALA A 833 -30.41 2.71 -6.84
C ALA A 833 -31.25 3.84 -7.47
N SER A 834 -30.92 5.10 -7.19
CA SER A 834 -31.61 6.27 -7.70
C SER A 834 -31.24 6.64 -9.14
N GLN A 835 -30.02 6.33 -9.60
CA GLN A 835 -29.54 6.71 -10.94
C GLN A 835 -28.44 5.75 -11.42
N PRO A 836 -28.78 4.53 -11.88
CA PRO A 836 -27.80 3.63 -12.45
C PRO A 836 -27.15 4.28 -13.69
N SER A 837 -25.82 4.31 -13.71
CA SER A 837 -25.05 4.92 -14.78
C SER A 837 -23.84 4.08 -15.11
N ARG A 838 -23.11 4.43 -16.17
CA ARG A 838 -21.88 3.74 -16.59
C ARG A 838 -20.71 4.70 -16.54
N VAL A 839 -19.71 4.34 -15.79
CA VAL A 839 -18.41 5.00 -15.76
C VAL A 839 -17.61 4.57 -16.98
N GLY A 840 -17.08 5.53 -17.75
CA GLY A 840 -16.37 5.29 -19.00
C GLY A 840 -15.00 4.63 -18.81
N SER A 841 -14.41 4.16 -19.91
CA SER A 841 -13.02 3.67 -19.88
C SER A 841 -12.04 4.84 -19.75
N TYR A 842 -10.89 4.54 -19.15
CA TYR A 842 -9.79 5.49 -18.99
C TYR A 842 -8.52 4.99 -19.68
N SER A 843 -7.85 5.89 -20.40
CA SER A 843 -6.55 5.64 -21.01
C SER A 843 -5.60 6.77 -20.64
N GLN A 844 -4.45 6.45 -20.12
CA GLN A 844 -3.37 7.38 -19.79
C GLN A 844 -2.11 6.99 -20.57
N PHE A 845 -1.36 7.98 -21.03
CA PHE A 845 -0.08 7.78 -21.70
C PHE A 845 1.02 8.50 -20.95
N ASN A 846 2.10 7.77 -20.67
CA ASN A 846 3.27 8.26 -19.96
C ASN A 846 4.49 8.11 -20.86
N LEU A 847 5.37 9.12 -20.89
CA LEU A 847 6.62 9.10 -21.64
C LEU A 847 7.78 9.32 -20.71
N MET A 848 8.72 8.39 -20.70
CA MET A 848 10.00 8.50 -19.99
C MET A 848 11.15 8.44 -20.98
N MET A 849 12.17 9.25 -20.78
CA MET A 849 13.40 9.27 -21.59
C MET A 849 14.61 9.23 -20.68
N THR A 850 15.61 8.47 -21.06
CA THR A 850 16.88 8.35 -20.34
C THR A 850 18.07 8.52 -21.28
N TYR A 851 19.05 9.27 -20.84
CA TYR A 851 20.31 9.50 -21.56
C TYR A 851 21.53 9.09 -20.74
N THR A 852 22.36 8.20 -21.29
CA THR A 852 23.56 7.64 -20.65
C THR A 852 24.86 8.04 -21.37
N GLY A 853 24.84 9.13 -22.13
CA GLY A 853 25.98 9.55 -22.96
C GLY A 853 27.11 10.24 -22.21
N PHE A 854 26.86 10.78 -21.04
CA PHE A 854 27.88 11.37 -20.18
C PHE A 854 28.56 10.32 -19.31
N LYS A 855 29.86 10.45 -19.13
CA LYS A 855 30.62 9.56 -18.27
C LYS A 855 30.09 9.66 -16.82
N HIS A 856 29.81 8.53 -16.20
CA HIS A 856 29.26 8.42 -14.83
C HIS A 856 27.83 8.95 -14.61
N TRP A 857 27.23 9.66 -15.58
CA TRP A 857 25.91 10.23 -15.43
C TRP A 857 24.86 9.46 -16.23
N THR A 858 23.73 9.26 -15.61
CA THR A 858 22.47 8.90 -16.25
C THR A 858 21.49 10.03 -15.98
N ILE A 859 20.98 10.67 -17.01
CA ILE A 859 19.97 11.73 -16.90
C ILE A 859 18.65 11.16 -17.41
N TYR A 860 17.57 11.40 -16.69
CA TYR A 860 16.25 10.96 -17.09
C TYR A 860 15.21 12.03 -16.87
N GLY A 861 14.10 11.94 -17.59
CA GLY A 861 12.96 12.82 -17.41
C GLY A 861 11.76 12.31 -18.19
N GLY A 862 10.58 12.73 -17.76
CA GLY A 862 9.37 12.27 -18.39
C GLY A 862 8.15 13.07 -18.01
N ILE A 863 7.04 12.71 -18.66
CA ILE A 863 5.72 13.28 -18.42
C ILE A 863 4.73 12.14 -18.27
N ASP A 864 4.10 12.05 -17.11
CA ASP A 864 2.98 11.19 -16.88
C ASP A 864 1.70 11.89 -17.30
N ASN A 865 0.73 11.10 -17.80
CA ASN A 865 -0.54 11.61 -18.33
C ASN A 865 -0.34 12.75 -19.33
N ILE A 866 0.40 12.49 -20.40
CA ILE A 866 0.81 13.48 -21.44
C ILE A 866 -0.39 14.32 -21.92
N PHE A 867 -1.56 13.70 -22.08
CA PHE A 867 -2.77 14.34 -22.59
C PHE A 867 -3.62 15.00 -21.50
N ASN A 868 -3.17 15.02 -20.24
CA ASN A 868 -3.90 15.54 -19.09
C ASN A 868 -5.32 15.00 -19.00
N ARG A 869 -5.47 13.70 -19.20
CA ARG A 869 -6.78 13.05 -19.14
C ARG A 869 -7.27 13.02 -17.70
N ILE A 870 -8.49 13.53 -17.48
CA ILE A 870 -9.18 13.45 -16.19
C ILE A 870 -9.89 12.08 -16.13
N PRO A 871 -9.91 11.40 -14.96
CA PRO A 871 -10.69 10.18 -14.77
C PRO A 871 -12.17 10.38 -15.10
N PRO A 872 -12.87 9.32 -15.54
CA PRO A 872 -14.31 9.42 -15.82
C PRO A 872 -15.10 9.64 -14.53
N TYR A 873 -16.12 10.48 -14.64
CA TYR A 873 -17.00 10.85 -13.52
C TYR A 873 -17.77 9.64 -12.97
N ASP A 874 -17.82 9.53 -11.65
CA ASP A 874 -18.59 8.56 -10.88
C ASP A 874 -19.36 9.29 -9.76
N PRO A 875 -20.70 9.37 -9.80
CA PRO A 875 -21.49 10.13 -8.84
C PRO A 875 -21.38 9.63 -7.39
N ILE A 876 -20.96 8.39 -7.16
CA ILE A 876 -20.75 7.88 -5.80
C ILE A 876 -19.65 8.68 -5.08
N PHE A 877 -18.60 9.08 -5.80
CA PHE A 877 -17.49 9.88 -5.27
C PHE A 877 -17.76 11.40 -5.34
N ALA A 878 -18.98 11.78 -5.64
CA ALA A 878 -19.48 13.17 -5.66
C ALA A 878 -20.69 13.36 -4.73
N ASN A 879 -20.89 12.48 -3.75
CA ASN A 879 -22.01 12.51 -2.81
C ASN A 879 -21.63 12.91 -1.37
N GLY A 880 -20.35 13.25 -1.13
CA GLY A 880 -19.84 13.74 0.14
C GLY A 880 -19.56 12.67 1.22
N THR A 881 -19.83 11.40 0.93
CA THR A 881 -19.53 10.31 1.86
C THR A 881 -18.16 9.67 1.64
N LEU A 882 -17.54 9.91 0.48
CA LEU A 882 -16.22 9.44 0.10
C LEU A 882 -15.34 10.62 -0.35
N ASP A 883 -14.29 10.37 -1.07
CA ASP A 883 -13.20 11.30 -1.41
C ASP A 883 -13.59 12.65 -2.04
N GLN A 884 -14.84 12.86 -2.39
CA GLN A 884 -15.39 14.09 -3.02
C GLN A 884 -14.67 14.53 -4.30
N THR A 885 -14.02 13.60 -4.96
CA THR A 885 -13.24 13.83 -6.19
C THR A 885 -14.07 13.72 -7.46
N GLY A 886 -15.23 13.07 -7.39
CA GLY A 886 -16.06 12.71 -8.55
C GLY A 886 -15.55 11.47 -9.30
N TYR A 887 -14.58 10.73 -8.76
CA TYR A 887 -14.07 9.46 -9.28
C TYR A 887 -13.35 8.65 -8.19
N ASP A 888 -13.22 7.35 -8.41
CA ASP A 888 -12.60 6.42 -7.45
C ASP A 888 -11.08 6.57 -7.42
N THR A 889 -10.52 7.12 -6.33
CA THR A 889 -9.08 7.31 -6.12
C THR A 889 -8.32 6.01 -5.85
N SER A 890 -9.01 4.92 -5.52
CA SER A 890 -8.41 3.59 -5.42
C SER A 890 -8.07 2.98 -6.81
N VAL A 891 -8.76 3.42 -7.85
CA VAL A 891 -8.63 2.92 -9.23
C VAL A 891 -7.83 3.87 -10.12
N TYR A 892 -8.05 5.19 -9.98
CA TYR A 892 -7.50 6.21 -10.86
C TYR A 892 -6.47 7.09 -10.14
N THR A 893 -5.52 7.65 -10.91
CA THR A 893 -4.62 8.68 -10.39
C THR A 893 -5.35 10.03 -10.30
N TYR A 894 -5.03 10.79 -9.27
CA TYR A 894 -5.57 12.12 -8.99
C TYR A 894 -4.57 13.26 -9.30
N ILE A 895 -3.35 12.91 -9.74
CA ILE A 895 -2.27 13.91 -9.90
C ILE A 895 -2.48 14.77 -11.16
N GLY A 896 -3.06 14.20 -12.23
CA GLY A 896 -3.16 14.86 -13.53
C GLY A 896 -1.87 14.71 -14.35
N ARG A 897 -1.54 15.74 -15.18
CA ARG A 897 -0.27 15.75 -15.93
C ARG A 897 0.87 16.09 -14.99
N PHE A 898 1.87 15.20 -14.91
CA PHE A 898 3.01 15.33 -14.02
C PHE A 898 4.32 15.24 -14.79
N ALA A 899 5.23 16.19 -14.60
CA ALA A 899 6.56 16.16 -15.19
C ALA A 899 7.62 15.90 -14.13
N GLN A 900 8.64 15.14 -14.50
CA GLN A 900 9.78 14.87 -13.63
C GLN A 900 11.10 14.88 -14.40
N VAL A 901 12.16 15.27 -13.72
CA VAL A 901 13.53 15.20 -14.21
C VAL A 901 14.45 14.75 -13.09
N GLY A 902 15.43 13.95 -13.42
CA GLY A 902 16.38 13.44 -12.44
C GLY A 902 17.71 13.04 -13.06
N ALA A 903 18.67 12.75 -12.18
CA ALA A 903 19.99 12.29 -12.57
C ALA A 903 20.53 11.30 -11.55
N THR A 904 21.27 10.33 -12.06
CA THR A 904 22.07 9.38 -11.26
C THR A 904 23.53 9.57 -11.59
N TYR A 905 24.38 9.67 -10.58
CA TYR A 905 25.84 9.69 -10.71
C TYR A 905 26.45 8.44 -10.10
N LYS A 906 27.30 7.75 -10.85
CA LYS A 906 28.04 6.56 -10.40
C LYS A 906 29.55 6.86 -10.37
N PHE A 907 30.15 6.68 -9.20
CA PHE A 907 31.60 6.86 -9.02
C PHE A 907 32.38 5.67 -9.53
#